data_9b2470f464c65c68bd4d4532f3ced09b
#
_entry.id   9b2470f464c65c68bd4d4532f3ced09b
#
_cell.length_a   1.000
_cell.length_b   1.000
_cell.length_c   1.000
_cell.angle_alpha   90.00
_cell.angle_beta   90.00
_cell.angle_gamma   90.00
#
_symmetry.space_group_name_H-M   'P 1'
#
loop_
_entity.id
_entity.type
_entity.pdbx_description
1 polymer ?
#
loop_
_entity_poly.entity_id
_entity_poly.type
_entity_poly.pdbx_seq_one_letter_code
_entity_poly.pdbx_strand_id
1 'polypeptide(L)'
;MTESKNSFNAKSTLEVGDKSYDYFALSAVPGMEKLPYSLKVLGENLLRTEDGANITNEHIEAIANWDASSNPSIEIQFTPARVLMQDFTGVPCVVDLATMREAVAALGGDPNDVNPLNPAEMVIDHSVIVEAFGRPDALAKNVEIEYERNEERYQFLRWGSESFSNFRVVPPGTGIVHQVNIEYLARVVFDNEGLAYPDTCIGTDSHTTMENGLGILGWGVGGIEAEAAMLGQPVSMLIPRVVGFKLTGEIPVGVTATDVVLTITEMLRDHGVVQKFVEFYGSGVKAVPLANRATIGNMSPEFGSTCAMFPIDEETTKYLRLTGRPEEQVALVEAYAKAQSMWLDEDTVEAEYSEYLELDLSTVVPSIAGPKRPQDRILLSEAKEQFRKDLPTYTDDAVSVDTSIPATRMVNEGGGQPEGGVEADNYNASWAGSGESLATGAEGRPSKPVTVASPQGGEYTIDHGMVAIASITSCTNTSNPSVMIGAGLIARKAAEKGLKSKPWVKTICAPGSQVVDGYYQRADLWKDLEAMGFYLSGFGCTTCIGNSGPLPEEISAAINEHDLTATAVLSGNRNFEGRISPDVKMNYLASPIMVIAYAIAGTMDFDFENEALGQDQDGNDVFLKDIWPSTEEIEDTIQQAISRELYEADYADVFKGDKQWQELDVPTGDTFEWDENSTYIRKAPYFDGMPVEPVAVTDIQGARVLAKLGDSVTTDHISPASSIKPGTPAAQYLDEHGVERHDYNSLGSRRGNHEVMMRGTFANIRLQNQLVDIAGGYTRDFTQEGAPQAFIYDASVNYKAAGIPLVVLGGKEYGTGSSRDWAAKGTNLLGIRAVITESFERIHRSNLIGMGVVPLQFPAGESHESLGLDGTETFDITGLTALNEGEIPKTVKVTATKENGDVVEFDAVVRIDTPGEADYYRHGGILQYVLRQMAASSK
;
A
#
# COMPACT_ATOMS: atom_id res chain seq x y z
N MET A 1 -22.87 -14.47 -12.10
CA MET A 1 -23.58 -13.18 -11.88
C MET A 1 -25.06 -13.41 -12.11
N THR A 2 -25.95 -12.89 -11.26
CA THR A 2 -27.38 -12.84 -11.52
C THR A 2 -27.64 -12.00 -12.76
N GLU A 3 -28.58 -12.42 -13.63
CA GLU A 3 -28.92 -11.67 -14.83
C GLU A 3 -29.53 -10.31 -14.45
N SER A 4 -29.03 -9.21 -15.05
CA SER A 4 -29.55 -7.87 -14.80
C SER A 4 -31.04 -7.77 -15.14
N LYS A 5 -31.81 -7.03 -14.33
CA LYS A 5 -33.21 -6.67 -14.66
C LYS A 5 -33.35 -5.83 -15.91
N ASN A 6 -32.26 -5.10 -16.26
CA ASN A 6 -32.19 -4.29 -17.47
C ASN A 6 -33.42 -3.37 -17.67
N SER A 7 -33.79 -2.68 -16.59
CA SER A 7 -35.01 -1.84 -16.57
C SER A 7 -34.99 -0.70 -17.61
N PHE A 8 -33.79 -0.26 -18.02
CA PHE A 8 -33.59 0.78 -19.04
C PHE A 8 -33.42 0.22 -20.46
N ASN A 9 -33.56 -1.11 -20.66
CA ASN A 9 -33.30 -1.77 -21.95
C ASN A 9 -31.91 -1.42 -22.51
N ALA A 10 -30.89 -1.35 -21.65
CA ALA A 10 -29.54 -0.94 -22.00
C ALA A 10 -28.73 -2.05 -22.67
N LYS A 11 -29.15 -3.33 -22.52
CA LYS A 11 -28.43 -4.45 -23.14
C LYS A 11 -28.46 -4.31 -24.67
N SER A 12 -27.27 -4.28 -25.26
CA SER A 12 -27.02 -4.01 -26.68
C SER A 12 -25.91 -4.92 -27.18
N THR A 13 -25.70 -4.95 -28.49
CA THR A 13 -24.68 -5.78 -29.12
C THR A 13 -23.60 -4.90 -29.78
N LEU A 14 -22.33 -5.26 -29.60
CA LEU A 14 -21.16 -4.63 -30.18
C LEU A 14 -20.46 -5.61 -31.13
N GLU A 15 -20.33 -5.23 -32.40
CA GLU A 15 -19.59 -6.00 -33.40
C GLU A 15 -18.13 -5.57 -33.43
N VAL A 16 -17.20 -6.51 -33.24
CA VAL A 16 -15.75 -6.27 -33.25
C VAL A 16 -15.08 -7.33 -34.12
N GLY A 17 -14.66 -6.96 -35.33
CA GLY A 17 -14.15 -7.91 -36.31
C GLY A 17 -15.18 -9.01 -36.64
N ASP A 18 -14.82 -10.26 -36.40
CA ASP A 18 -15.68 -11.42 -36.65
C ASP A 18 -16.49 -11.86 -35.40
N LYS A 19 -16.36 -11.12 -34.28
CA LYS A 19 -17.04 -11.42 -33.02
C LYS A 19 -18.11 -10.41 -32.67
N SER A 20 -19.11 -10.87 -31.93
CA SER A 20 -20.22 -10.08 -31.42
C SER A 20 -20.24 -10.21 -29.90
N TYR A 21 -20.35 -9.08 -29.21
CA TYR A 21 -20.36 -8.99 -27.75
C TYR A 21 -21.64 -8.33 -27.27
N ASP A 22 -22.27 -8.87 -26.26
CA ASP A 22 -23.29 -8.16 -25.49
C ASP A 22 -22.62 -7.12 -24.59
N TYR A 23 -23.27 -5.97 -24.38
CA TYR A 23 -22.84 -4.95 -23.43
C TYR A 23 -24.01 -4.09 -22.95
N PHE A 24 -23.84 -3.33 -21.89
CA PHE A 24 -24.86 -2.40 -21.38
C PHE A 24 -24.52 -0.97 -21.80
N ALA A 25 -25.28 -0.46 -22.79
CA ALA A 25 -25.02 0.83 -23.41
C ALA A 25 -25.40 2.00 -22.50
N LEU A 26 -24.45 2.89 -22.19
CA LEU A 26 -24.70 4.11 -21.42
C LEU A 26 -25.71 5.05 -22.12
N SER A 27 -25.74 5.06 -23.46
CA SER A 27 -26.67 5.84 -24.27
C SER A 27 -28.14 5.51 -24.04
N ALA A 28 -28.45 4.37 -23.43
CA ALA A 28 -29.81 4.00 -23.06
C ALA A 28 -30.37 4.87 -21.94
N VAL A 29 -29.51 5.51 -21.14
CA VAL A 29 -29.93 6.39 -20.05
C VAL A 29 -29.49 7.83 -20.33
N PRO A 30 -30.45 8.77 -20.54
CA PRO A 30 -30.14 10.16 -20.85
C PRO A 30 -29.25 10.79 -19.78
N GLY A 31 -28.16 11.41 -20.21
CA GLY A 31 -27.20 12.10 -19.33
C GLY A 31 -25.92 11.31 -19.08
N MET A 32 -25.92 9.98 -19.09
CA MET A 32 -24.76 9.17 -18.75
C MET A 32 -23.55 9.36 -19.69
N GLU A 33 -23.76 9.59 -20.97
CA GLU A 33 -22.67 9.80 -21.94
C GLU A 33 -21.87 11.10 -21.69
N LYS A 34 -22.44 12.04 -20.89
CA LYS A 34 -21.79 13.33 -20.58
C LYS A 34 -21.03 13.35 -19.27
N LEU A 35 -21.17 12.30 -18.47
CA LEU A 35 -20.52 12.18 -17.19
C LEU A 35 -18.99 12.13 -17.33
N PRO A 36 -18.24 12.46 -16.27
CA PRO A 36 -16.85 12.06 -16.12
C PRO A 36 -16.62 10.57 -16.39
N TYR A 37 -15.42 10.18 -16.83
CA TYR A 37 -15.14 8.78 -17.19
C TYR A 37 -15.37 7.80 -16.04
N SER A 38 -14.92 8.15 -14.86
CA SER A 38 -15.12 7.31 -13.65
C SER A 38 -16.60 7.09 -13.33
N LEU A 39 -17.43 8.10 -13.50
CA LEU A 39 -18.87 7.99 -13.29
C LEU A 39 -19.57 7.20 -14.42
N LYS A 40 -19.05 7.25 -15.67
CA LYS A 40 -19.50 6.36 -16.74
C LYS A 40 -19.27 4.89 -16.39
N VAL A 41 -18.09 4.56 -15.86
CA VAL A 41 -17.76 3.21 -15.42
C VAL A 41 -18.69 2.76 -14.28
N LEU A 42 -18.95 3.62 -13.28
CA LEU A 42 -19.92 3.33 -12.22
C LEU A 42 -21.35 3.16 -12.77
N GLY A 43 -21.76 4.00 -13.71
CA GLY A 43 -23.08 3.91 -14.36
C GLY A 43 -23.26 2.60 -15.14
N GLU A 44 -22.25 2.17 -15.90
CA GLU A 44 -22.26 0.86 -16.58
C GLU A 44 -22.37 -0.28 -15.56
N ASN A 45 -21.58 -0.20 -14.48
CA ASN A 45 -21.60 -1.20 -13.43
C ASN A 45 -23.01 -1.39 -12.85
N LEU A 46 -23.69 -0.30 -12.52
CA LEU A 46 -25.08 -0.36 -12.02
C LEU A 46 -26.07 -0.94 -13.05
N LEU A 47 -25.95 -0.56 -14.32
CA LEU A 47 -26.80 -1.10 -15.39
C LEU A 47 -26.63 -2.61 -15.54
N ARG A 48 -25.40 -3.08 -15.51
CA ARG A 48 -25.06 -4.48 -15.67
C ARG A 48 -25.44 -5.34 -14.47
N THR A 49 -25.40 -4.79 -13.26
CA THR A 49 -25.61 -5.52 -12.00
C THR A 49 -26.95 -5.21 -11.32
N GLU A 50 -27.87 -4.53 -11.99
CA GLU A 50 -29.21 -4.21 -11.48
C GLU A 50 -29.98 -5.47 -11.06
N ASP A 51 -30.21 -5.63 -9.75
CA ASP A 51 -30.97 -6.74 -9.18
C ASP A 51 -32.38 -6.32 -8.68
N GLY A 52 -32.58 -4.98 -8.56
CA GLY A 52 -33.81 -4.36 -8.08
C GLY A 52 -34.08 -4.51 -6.59
N ALA A 53 -33.03 -4.92 -5.84
CA ALA A 53 -33.03 -5.00 -4.38
C ALA A 53 -31.90 -4.12 -3.82
N ASN A 54 -30.63 -4.49 -4.07
CA ASN A 54 -29.45 -3.73 -3.69
C ASN A 54 -29.12 -2.63 -4.71
N ILE A 55 -29.36 -2.93 -5.99
CA ILE A 55 -29.11 -2.02 -7.11
C ILE A 55 -30.44 -1.83 -7.85
N THR A 56 -30.99 -0.64 -7.75
CA THR A 56 -32.29 -0.27 -8.29
C THR A 56 -32.17 0.76 -9.41
N ASN A 57 -33.24 0.95 -10.16
CA ASN A 57 -33.35 2.01 -11.15
C ASN A 57 -33.12 3.42 -10.56
N GLU A 58 -33.47 3.63 -9.30
CA GLU A 58 -33.22 4.91 -8.60
C GLU A 58 -31.73 5.23 -8.47
N HIS A 59 -30.88 4.22 -8.21
CA HIS A 59 -29.43 4.38 -8.15
C HIS A 59 -28.86 4.72 -9.53
N ILE A 60 -29.40 4.11 -10.59
CA ILE A 60 -29.00 4.37 -11.97
C ILE A 60 -29.40 5.79 -12.39
N GLU A 61 -30.63 6.22 -12.05
CA GLU A 61 -31.08 7.59 -12.28
C GLU A 61 -30.27 8.61 -11.48
N ALA A 62 -29.87 8.29 -10.25
CA ALA A 62 -29.08 9.17 -9.42
C ALA A 62 -27.70 9.46 -10.03
N ILE A 63 -27.03 8.45 -10.58
CA ILE A 63 -25.75 8.66 -11.29
C ILE A 63 -25.96 9.43 -12.58
N ALA A 64 -27.00 9.11 -13.36
CA ALA A 64 -27.29 9.80 -14.63
C ALA A 64 -27.61 11.29 -14.44
N ASN A 65 -28.18 11.65 -13.30
CA ASN A 65 -28.51 13.02 -12.92
C ASN A 65 -27.46 13.64 -11.97
N TRP A 66 -26.24 13.11 -11.97
CA TRP A 66 -25.17 13.66 -11.13
C TRP A 66 -24.97 15.16 -11.34
N ASP A 67 -24.90 15.89 -10.26
CA ASP A 67 -24.71 17.34 -10.25
C ASP A 67 -23.33 17.67 -9.66
N ALA A 68 -22.44 18.21 -10.48
CA ALA A 68 -21.09 18.59 -10.12
C ALA A 68 -21.02 19.55 -8.92
N SER A 69 -22.05 20.36 -8.69
CA SER A 69 -22.11 21.32 -7.59
C SER A 69 -22.61 20.74 -6.27
N SER A 70 -23.21 19.55 -6.30
CA SER A 70 -23.83 18.94 -5.12
C SER A 70 -22.81 18.23 -4.22
N ASN A 71 -23.16 18.09 -2.94
CA ASN A 71 -22.42 17.23 -2.02
C ASN A 71 -22.94 15.78 -2.14
N PRO A 72 -22.06 14.78 -2.02
CA PRO A 72 -22.45 13.38 -2.03
C PRO A 72 -23.49 13.07 -0.95
N SER A 73 -24.61 12.46 -1.35
CA SER A 73 -25.69 12.11 -0.43
C SER A 73 -26.39 10.79 -0.79
N ILE A 74 -26.10 10.25 -1.99
CA ILE A 74 -26.73 9.03 -2.49
C ILE A 74 -25.68 7.93 -2.49
N GLU A 75 -26.03 6.83 -1.84
CA GLU A 75 -25.22 5.62 -1.78
C GLU A 75 -25.55 4.71 -2.97
N ILE A 76 -24.51 4.09 -3.53
CA ILE A 76 -24.61 3.07 -4.56
C ILE A 76 -23.82 1.84 -4.14
N GLN A 77 -24.11 0.71 -4.79
CA GLN A 77 -23.43 -0.56 -4.59
C GLN A 77 -22.61 -0.89 -5.83
N PHE A 78 -21.31 -0.97 -5.70
CA PHE A 78 -20.35 -1.22 -6.78
C PHE A 78 -19.86 -2.67 -6.73
N THR A 79 -19.96 -3.40 -7.85
CA THR A 79 -19.47 -4.77 -7.98
C THR A 79 -18.20 -4.79 -8.83
N PRO A 80 -17.01 -4.96 -8.25
CA PRO A 80 -15.76 -4.97 -9.00
C PRO A 80 -15.69 -6.19 -9.94
N ALA A 81 -15.03 -6.02 -11.08
CA ALA A 81 -14.83 -7.11 -12.05
C ALA A 81 -13.80 -8.13 -11.54
N ARG A 82 -12.84 -7.70 -10.73
CA ARG A 82 -11.80 -8.56 -10.14
C ARG A 82 -11.25 -7.99 -8.84
N VAL A 83 -10.51 -8.85 -8.13
CA VAL A 83 -9.80 -8.51 -6.89
C VAL A 83 -8.30 -8.76 -7.10
N LEU A 84 -7.46 -7.79 -6.73
CA LEU A 84 -6.01 -7.87 -6.82
C LEU A 84 -5.39 -7.88 -5.43
N MET A 85 -4.44 -8.78 -5.18
CA MET A 85 -3.81 -8.94 -3.88
C MET A 85 -2.28 -9.01 -4.00
N GLN A 86 -1.59 -8.59 -2.95
CA GLN A 86 -0.21 -8.94 -2.70
C GLN A 86 -0.11 -9.87 -1.48
N ASP A 87 1.02 -10.52 -1.27
CA ASP A 87 1.10 -11.64 -0.31
C ASP A 87 0.94 -11.23 1.17
N PHE A 88 1.37 -10.02 1.60
CA PHE A 88 1.24 -9.63 3.01
C PHE A 88 -0.20 -9.31 3.43
N THR A 89 -1.01 -8.81 2.51
CA THR A 89 -2.42 -8.46 2.76
C THR A 89 -3.38 -9.52 2.24
N GLY A 90 -2.94 -10.35 1.29
CA GLY A 90 -3.75 -11.41 0.70
C GLY A 90 -3.70 -12.74 1.45
N VAL A 91 -2.57 -13.08 2.10
CA VAL A 91 -2.49 -14.31 2.92
C VAL A 91 -3.60 -14.39 3.96
N PRO A 92 -3.88 -13.34 4.78
CA PRO A 92 -5.00 -13.41 5.72
C PRO A 92 -6.36 -13.61 5.03
N CYS A 93 -6.58 -13.04 3.84
CA CYS A 93 -7.81 -13.27 3.07
C CYS A 93 -7.97 -14.76 2.70
N VAL A 94 -6.90 -15.39 2.24
CA VAL A 94 -6.91 -16.83 1.90
C VAL A 94 -7.09 -17.70 3.14
N VAL A 95 -6.49 -17.32 4.29
CA VAL A 95 -6.70 -17.98 5.59
C VAL A 95 -8.17 -17.94 6.00
N ASP A 96 -8.83 -16.80 5.83
CA ASP A 96 -10.24 -16.64 6.17
C ASP A 96 -11.13 -17.47 5.24
N LEU A 97 -10.89 -17.47 3.92
CA LEU A 97 -11.59 -18.34 2.97
C LEU A 97 -11.40 -19.82 3.29
N ALA A 98 -10.18 -20.26 3.65
CA ALA A 98 -9.90 -21.63 4.04
C ALA A 98 -10.67 -22.01 5.33
N THR A 99 -10.70 -21.10 6.31
CA THR A 99 -11.46 -21.28 7.55
C THR A 99 -12.97 -21.33 7.29
N MET A 100 -13.46 -20.49 6.34
CA MET A 100 -14.87 -20.50 5.92
C MET A 100 -15.30 -21.82 5.30
N ARG A 101 -14.44 -22.51 4.54
CA ARG A 101 -14.74 -23.85 4.01
C ARG A 101 -15.08 -24.85 5.10
N GLU A 102 -14.30 -24.86 6.18
CA GLU A 102 -14.59 -25.73 7.33
C GLU A 102 -15.87 -25.31 8.06
N ALA A 103 -16.08 -23.99 8.20
CA ALA A 103 -17.27 -23.49 8.87
C ALA A 103 -18.55 -23.79 8.08
N VAL A 104 -18.54 -23.70 6.76
CA VAL A 104 -19.66 -24.12 5.89
C VAL A 104 -19.94 -25.61 6.06
N ALA A 105 -18.91 -26.44 6.05
CA ALA A 105 -19.06 -27.90 6.31
C ALA A 105 -19.70 -28.18 7.69
N ALA A 106 -19.27 -27.45 8.73
CA ALA A 106 -19.84 -27.57 10.08
C ALA A 106 -21.33 -27.14 10.14
N LEU A 107 -21.77 -26.22 9.27
CA LEU A 107 -23.16 -25.80 9.13
C LEU A 107 -23.98 -26.71 8.20
N GLY A 108 -23.34 -27.72 7.59
CA GLY A 108 -23.98 -28.73 6.72
C GLY A 108 -24.04 -28.34 5.23
N GLY A 109 -23.24 -27.35 4.80
CA GLY A 109 -23.04 -26.96 3.40
C GLY A 109 -21.83 -27.66 2.77
N ASP A 110 -21.56 -27.37 1.48
CA ASP A 110 -20.41 -27.90 0.74
C ASP A 110 -19.23 -26.91 0.87
N PRO A 111 -18.03 -27.36 1.34
CA PRO A 111 -16.83 -26.51 1.36
C PRO A 111 -16.51 -25.87 0.00
N ASN A 112 -16.84 -26.54 -1.10
CA ASN A 112 -16.61 -26.04 -2.46
C ASN A 112 -17.52 -24.86 -2.87
N ASP A 113 -18.55 -24.55 -2.09
CA ASP A 113 -19.35 -23.33 -2.29
C ASP A 113 -18.54 -22.08 -1.94
N VAL A 114 -17.49 -22.19 -1.11
CA VAL A 114 -16.58 -21.09 -0.76
C VAL A 114 -15.48 -20.98 -1.81
N ASN A 115 -15.72 -20.17 -2.82
CA ASN A 115 -14.77 -19.83 -3.89
C ASN A 115 -14.95 -18.36 -4.28
N PRO A 116 -13.91 -17.69 -4.77
CA PRO A 116 -14.08 -16.38 -5.40
C PRO A 116 -15.06 -16.45 -6.59
N LEU A 117 -16.10 -15.64 -6.53
CA LEU A 117 -17.08 -15.49 -7.62
C LEU A 117 -16.56 -14.58 -8.74
N ASN A 118 -15.69 -13.63 -8.40
CA ASN A 118 -14.96 -12.80 -9.33
C ASN A 118 -13.50 -13.27 -9.40
N PRO A 119 -12.79 -13.08 -10.53
CA PRO A 119 -11.36 -13.36 -10.60
C PRO A 119 -10.58 -12.68 -9.47
N ALA A 120 -9.84 -13.47 -8.71
CA ALA A 120 -8.96 -13.02 -7.66
C ALA A 120 -7.53 -13.41 -8.03
N GLU A 121 -6.65 -12.41 -8.08
CA GLU A 121 -5.27 -12.58 -8.54
C GLU A 121 -4.33 -12.05 -7.46
N MET A 122 -3.33 -12.86 -7.10
CA MET A 122 -2.33 -12.50 -6.10
C MET A 122 -0.95 -12.53 -6.73
N VAL A 123 -0.12 -11.56 -6.37
CA VAL A 123 1.31 -11.54 -6.72
C VAL A 123 2.13 -11.57 -5.43
N ILE A 124 3.09 -12.49 -5.34
CA ILE A 124 4.03 -12.58 -4.22
C ILE A 124 5.18 -11.62 -4.49
N ASP A 125 5.21 -10.50 -3.79
CA ASP A 125 6.16 -9.41 -4.05
C ASP A 125 6.66 -8.67 -2.79
N HIS A 126 6.18 -9.00 -1.60
CA HIS A 126 6.51 -8.32 -0.34
C HIS A 126 7.43 -9.14 0.57
N SER A 127 7.82 -10.35 0.18
CA SER A 127 8.56 -11.29 1.02
C SER A 127 10.07 -11.15 0.91
N VAL A 128 10.59 -10.64 -0.20
CA VAL A 128 12.03 -10.48 -0.44
C VAL A 128 12.63 -9.36 0.41
N ILE A 129 13.72 -9.65 1.12
CA ILE A 129 14.53 -8.69 1.89
C ILE A 129 15.92 -8.64 1.27
N VAL A 130 16.46 -7.43 1.05
CA VAL A 130 17.78 -7.25 0.43
C VAL A 130 18.87 -7.34 1.50
N GLU A 131 19.29 -8.55 1.83
CA GLU A 131 20.42 -8.80 2.74
C GLU A 131 21.74 -8.86 1.98
N ALA A 132 21.79 -9.56 0.87
CA ALA A 132 22.94 -9.53 -0.05
C ALA A 132 22.78 -8.40 -1.08
N PHE A 133 23.83 -7.58 -1.25
CA PHE A 133 23.84 -6.46 -2.19
C PHE A 133 25.27 -6.19 -2.69
N GLY A 134 25.41 -5.39 -3.74
CA GLY A 134 26.70 -4.96 -4.26
C GLY A 134 27.58 -6.10 -4.79
N ARG A 135 27.02 -7.24 -5.17
CA ARG A 135 27.73 -8.46 -5.59
C ARG A 135 26.95 -9.26 -6.62
N PRO A 136 27.64 -10.02 -7.50
CA PRO A 136 27.00 -10.74 -8.62
C PRO A 136 25.99 -11.81 -8.21
N ASP A 137 26.10 -12.39 -7.03
CA ASP A 137 25.22 -13.45 -6.52
C ASP A 137 24.14 -12.93 -5.54
N ALA A 138 23.95 -11.61 -5.47
CA ALA A 138 22.98 -10.99 -4.55
C ALA A 138 21.56 -11.53 -4.76
N LEU A 139 21.08 -11.59 -6.01
CA LEU A 139 19.76 -12.14 -6.33
C LEU A 139 19.59 -13.58 -5.81
N ALA A 140 20.55 -14.44 -6.13
CA ALA A 140 20.45 -15.87 -5.77
C ALA A 140 20.40 -16.07 -4.25
N LYS A 141 21.22 -15.31 -3.50
CA LYS A 141 21.24 -15.37 -2.04
C LYS A 141 19.94 -14.84 -1.41
N ASN A 142 19.43 -13.71 -1.90
CA ASN A 142 18.20 -13.13 -1.38
C ASN A 142 16.98 -14.02 -1.66
N VAL A 143 16.93 -14.68 -2.82
CA VAL A 143 15.90 -15.67 -3.16
C VAL A 143 15.98 -16.89 -2.25
N GLU A 144 17.18 -17.42 -1.98
CA GLU A 144 17.37 -18.55 -1.07
C GLU A 144 16.83 -18.23 0.34
N ILE A 145 17.19 -17.06 0.89
CA ILE A 145 16.70 -16.56 2.19
C ILE A 145 15.17 -16.34 2.17
N GLU A 146 14.64 -15.80 1.07
CA GLU A 146 13.21 -15.57 0.91
C GLU A 146 12.42 -16.87 1.02
N TYR A 147 12.83 -17.92 0.28
CA TYR A 147 12.16 -19.22 0.33
C TYR A 147 12.29 -19.88 1.71
N GLU A 148 13.49 -19.88 2.29
CA GLU A 148 13.73 -20.47 3.62
C GLU A 148 12.80 -19.86 4.69
N ARG A 149 12.64 -18.54 4.68
CA ARG A 149 11.80 -17.85 5.67
C ARG A 149 10.31 -17.94 5.43
N ASN A 150 9.88 -18.17 4.19
CA ASN A 150 8.48 -18.06 3.82
C ASN A 150 7.89 -19.38 3.31
N GLU A 151 8.59 -20.50 3.46
CA GLU A 151 8.18 -21.82 2.91
C GLU A 151 6.74 -22.18 3.30
N GLU A 152 6.37 -22.07 4.58
CA GLU A 152 5.00 -22.38 5.05
C GLU A 152 3.94 -21.50 4.37
N ARG A 153 4.22 -20.19 4.20
CA ARG A 153 3.31 -19.27 3.51
C ARG A 153 3.17 -19.63 2.03
N TYR A 154 4.26 -20.02 1.39
CA TYR A 154 4.27 -20.37 -0.03
C TYR A 154 3.56 -21.70 -0.28
N GLN A 155 3.75 -22.69 0.57
CA GLN A 155 2.98 -23.94 0.54
C GLN A 155 1.49 -23.68 0.67
N PHE A 156 1.09 -22.81 1.62
CA PHE A 156 -0.30 -22.43 1.81
C PHE A 156 -0.90 -21.70 0.60
N LEU A 157 -0.18 -20.71 0.06
CA LEU A 157 -0.66 -19.94 -1.10
C LEU A 157 -0.76 -20.83 -2.36
N ARG A 158 0.17 -21.77 -2.53
CA ARG A 158 0.13 -22.73 -3.62
C ARG A 158 -1.07 -23.68 -3.46
N TRP A 159 -1.32 -24.20 -2.26
CA TRP A 159 -2.53 -24.94 -1.96
C TRP A 159 -3.78 -24.12 -2.33
N GLY A 160 -3.84 -22.87 -1.93
CA GLY A 160 -4.96 -21.97 -2.25
C GLY A 160 -5.19 -21.84 -3.75
N SER A 161 -4.12 -21.67 -4.52
CA SER A 161 -4.22 -21.55 -5.99
C SER A 161 -4.66 -22.85 -6.69
N GLU A 162 -4.44 -24.01 -6.06
CA GLU A 162 -4.87 -25.32 -6.58
C GLU A 162 -6.30 -25.70 -6.11
N SER A 163 -6.71 -25.22 -4.92
CA SER A 163 -7.97 -25.57 -4.27
C SER A 163 -9.13 -24.63 -4.55
N PHE A 164 -8.87 -23.33 -4.69
CA PHE A 164 -9.90 -22.33 -5.00
C PHE A 164 -10.02 -22.12 -6.51
N SER A 165 -11.23 -22.22 -7.05
CA SER A 165 -11.52 -21.77 -8.41
C SER A 165 -11.51 -20.23 -8.46
N ASN A 166 -11.19 -19.64 -9.61
CA ASN A 166 -11.04 -18.19 -9.81
C ASN A 166 -9.96 -17.51 -8.93
N PHE A 167 -9.07 -18.27 -8.29
CA PHE A 167 -7.94 -17.75 -7.56
C PHE A 167 -6.63 -18.17 -8.22
N ARG A 168 -5.78 -17.21 -8.55
CA ARG A 168 -4.48 -17.44 -9.17
C ARG A 168 -3.38 -16.72 -8.42
N VAL A 169 -2.22 -17.35 -8.30
CA VAL A 169 -1.05 -16.79 -7.63
C VAL A 169 0.10 -16.65 -8.63
N VAL A 170 0.63 -15.45 -8.76
CA VAL A 170 1.90 -15.19 -9.44
C VAL A 170 3.02 -15.43 -8.42
N PRO A 171 3.91 -16.40 -8.67
CA PRO A 171 4.96 -16.81 -7.74
C PRO A 171 5.99 -15.72 -7.42
N PRO A 172 6.78 -15.88 -6.34
CA PRO A 172 7.85 -14.94 -6.00
C PRO A 172 8.89 -14.82 -7.12
N GLY A 173 9.61 -13.69 -7.16
CA GLY A 173 10.64 -13.44 -8.16
C GLY A 173 10.13 -13.02 -9.54
N THR A 174 8.81 -12.88 -9.75
CA THR A 174 8.22 -12.40 -11.01
C THR A 174 8.23 -10.87 -11.11
N GLY A 175 7.82 -10.19 -10.05
CA GLY A 175 7.77 -8.74 -10.03
C GLY A 175 6.82 -8.20 -8.98
N ILE A 176 6.66 -6.88 -8.97
CA ILE A 176 5.77 -6.14 -8.07
C ILE A 176 4.33 -6.21 -8.61
N VAL A 177 3.35 -6.44 -7.72
CA VAL A 177 1.93 -6.65 -8.05
C VAL A 177 1.38 -5.62 -9.05
N HIS A 178 1.65 -4.33 -8.85
CA HIS A 178 1.06 -3.29 -9.70
C HIS A 178 1.72 -3.20 -11.07
N GLN A 179 3.03 -3.48 -11.17
CA GLN A 179 3.72 -3.53 -12.45
C GLN A 179 3.30 -4.78 -13.24
N VAL A 180 3.28 -5.96 -12.61
CA VAL A 180 2.76 -7.20 -13.20
C VAL A 180 1.30 -7.02 -13.63
N ASN A 181 0.51 -6.27 -12.83
CA ASN A 181 -0.87 -5.97 -13.17
C ASN A 181 -0.99 -5.19 -14.48
N ILE A 182 -0.35 -4.04 -14.59
CA ILE A 182 -0.48 -3.23 -15.83
C ILE A 182 0.19 -3.89 -17.04
N GLU A 183 1.28 -4.62 -16.83
CA GLU A 183 2.00 -5.30 -17.92
C GLU A 183 1.30 -6.58 -18.41
N TYR A 184 0.54 -7.28 -17.52
CA TYR A 184 -0.03 -8.59 -17.87
C TYR A 184 -1.47 -8.83 -17.40
N LEU A 185 -1.82 -8.62 -16.10
CA LEU A 185 -3.10 -9.05 -15.54
C LEU A 185 -4.28 -8.15 -15.93
N ALA A 186 -4.07 -6.85 -16.08
CA ALA A 186 -5.10 -5.87 -16.40
C ALA A 186 -5.64 -6.04 -17.82
N ARG A 187 -6.95 -5.98 -17.97
CA ARG A 187 -7.65 -6.29 -19.24
C ARG A 187 -8.22 -5.07 -19.94
N VAL A 188 -8.45 -3.98 -19.22
CA VAL A 188 -9.13 -2.72 -19.61
C VAL A 188 -10.61 -2.94 -19.92
N VAL A 189 -10.94 -3.93 -20.74
CA VAL A 189 -12.30 -4.41 -21.00
C VAL A 189 -12.33 -5.92 -20.86
N PHE A 190 -13.23 -6.43 -20.06
CA PHE A 190 -13.49 -7.86 -19.94
C PHE A 190 -14.28 -8.40 -21.14
N ASP A 191 -13.98 -9.61 -21.55
CA ASP A 191 -14.84 -10.54 -22.28
C ASP A 191 -15.17 -11.69 -21.32
N ASN A 192 -16.38 -11.72 -20.83
CA ASN A 192 -16.85 -12.81 -19.99
C ASN A 192 -17.97 -13.56 -20.72
N GLU A 193 -17.63 -14.64 -21.41
CA GLU A 193 -18.56 -15.45 -22.18
C GLU A 193 -19.38 -14.64 -23.21
N GLY A 194 -18.74 -13.66 -23.84
CA GLY A 194 -19.38 -12.78 -24.83
C GLY A 194 -20.04 -11.54 -24.25
N LEU A 195 -19.97 -11.29 -22.95
CA LEU A 195 -20.38 -10.05 -22.32
C LEU A 195 -19.16 -9.14 -22.10
N ALA A 196 -19.16 -7.98 -22.77
CA ALA A 196 -18.12 -6.97 -22.65
C ALA A 196 -18.49 -5.90 -21.61
N TYR A 197 -17.55 -5.59 -20.69
CA TYR A 197 -17.71 -4.56 -19.67
C TYR A 197 -16.34 -4.04 -19.20
N PRO A 198 -16.27 -2.82 -18.57
CA PRO A 198 -15.01 -2.29 -18.11
C PRO A 198 -14.33 -3.18 -17.09
N ASP A 199 -13.01 -3.34 -17.21
CA ASP A 199 -12.20 -3.86 -16.12
C ASP A 199 -12.28 -2.86 -14.95
N THR A 200 -12.69 -3.37 -13.80
CA THR A 200 -12.74 -2.61 -12.55
C THR A 200 -12.15 -3.46 -11.44
N CYS A 201 -11.34 -2.86 -10.61
CA CYS A 201 -10.56 -3.62 -9.65
C CYS A 201 -10.60 -2.98 -8.26
N ILE A 202 -10.75 -3.83 -7.26
CA ILE A 202 -10.36 -3.46 -5.90
C ILE A 202 -9.14 -4.28 -5.50
N GLY A 203 -8.22 -3.65 -4.77
CA GLY A 203 -7.01 -4.31 -4.35
C GLY A 203 -6.76 -4.21 -2.85
N THR A 204 -6.11 -5.23 -2.28
CA THR A 204 -5.69 -5.19 -0.87
C THR A 204 -4.49 -4.28 -0.64
N ASP A 205 -3.96 -3.66 -1.68
CA ASP A 205 -2.88 -2.68 -1.63
C ASP A 205 -3.35 -1.29 -2.10
N SER A 206 -2.88 -0.24 -1.43
CA SER A 206 -3.28 1.14 -1.73
C SER A 206 -2.88 1.61 -3.11
N HIS A 207 -1.78 1.08 -3.69
CA HIS A 207 -1.29 1.46 -5.03
C HIS A 207 -1.97 0.70 -6.18
N THR A 208 -3.07 -0.01 -5.94
CA THR A 208 -3.94 -0.56 -6.99
C THR A 208 -4.36 0.51 -8.00
N THR A 209 -4.42 1.77 -7.55
CA THR A 209 -4.66 2.94 -8.39
C THR A 209 -3.65 3.15 -9.54
N MET A 210 -2.53 2.42 -9.58
CA MET A 210 -1.60 2.47 -10.72
C MET A 210 -2.27 2.11 -12.04
N GLU A 211 -3.26 1.22 -12.03
CA GLU A 211 -4.01 0.81 -13.22
C GLU A 211 -4.94 1.91 -13.77
N ASN A 212 -5.20 2.97 -12.99
CA ASN A 212 -5.96 4.12 -13.47
C ASN A 212 -5.29 4.79 -14.68
N GLY A 213 -3.97 4.62 -14.81
CA GLY A 213 -3.20 5.03 -15.99
C GLY A 213 -3.63 4.35 -17.30
N LEU A 214 -4.18 3.13 -17.22
CA LEU A 214 -4.76 2.38 -18.35
C LEU A 214 -6.23 2.76 -18.63
N GLY A 215 -6.83 3.64 -17.84
CA GLY A 215 -8.27 3.94 -17.91
C GLY A 215 -9.13 2.92 -17.16
N ILE A 216 -8.55 2.12 -16.27
CA ILE A 216 -9.25 1.17 -15.42
C ILE A 216 -9.61 1.85 -14.10
N LEU A 217 -10.89 1.75 -13.70
CA LEU A 217 -11.32 2.25 -12.41
C LEU A 217 -10.96 1.24 -11.32
N GLY A 218 -10.00 1.60 -10.48
CA GLY A 218 -9.57 0.75 -9.38
C GLY A 218 -8.98 1.53 -8.21
N TRP A 219 -9.11 0.96 -7.00
CA TRP A 219 -8.57 1.55 -5.77
C TRP A 219 -8.28 0.49 -4.70
N GLY A 220 -7.54 0.91 -3.68
CA GLY A 220 -7.23 0.09 -2.51
C GLY A 220 -8.39 -0.02 -1.53
N VAL A 221 -8.61 -1.21 -1.00
CA VAL A 221 -9.60 -1.55 0.04
C VAL A 221 -8.95 -2.34 1.16
N GLY A 222 -9.66 -2.54 2.28
CA GLY A 222 -9.23 -3.46 3.33
C GLY A 222 -9.41 -4.93 2.92
N GLY A 223 -8.64 -5.83 3.56
CA GLY A 223 -8.75 -7.27 3.31
C GLY A 223 -10.16 -7.79 3.46
N ILE A 224 -10.90 -7.36 4.49
CA ILE A 224 -12.29 -7.76 4.76
C ILE A 224 -13.23 -7.35 3.61
N GLU A 225 -13.06 -6.15 3.06
CA GLU A 225 -13.86 -5.70 1.91
C GLU A 225 -13.51 -6.50 0.64
N ALA A 226 -12.21 -6.83 0.46
CA ALA A 226 -11.76 -7.67 -0.64
C ALA A 226 -12.31 -9.09 -0.53
N GLU A 227 -12.30 -9.70 0.67
CA GLU A 227 -12.88 -11.02 0.95
C GLU A 227 -14.38 -11.04 0.64
N ALA A 228 -15.11 -10.01 1.11
CA ALA A 228 -16.55 -9.89 0.85
C ALA A 228 -16.82 -9.74 -0.66
N ALA A 229 -16.05 -8.95 -1.38
CA ALA A 229 -16.19 -8.78 -2.81
C ALA A 229 -15.84 -10.05 -3.59
N MET A 230 -14.82 -10.80 -3.19
CA MET A 230 -14.56 -12.14 -3.75
C MET A 230 -15.76 -13.06 -3.61
N LEU A 231 -16.50 -12.96 -2.52
CA LEU A 231 -17.70 -13.74 -2.22
C LEU A 231 -19.00 -13.12 -2.76
N GLY A 232 -18.89 -12.15 -3.67
CA GLY A 232 -20.02 -11.56 -4.40
C GLY A 232 -20.75 -10.44 -3.68
N GLN A 233 -20.22 -9.94 -2.55
CA GLN A 233 -20.82 -8.76 -1.91
C GLN A 233 -20.35 -7.48 -2.63
N PRO A 234 -21.26 -6.58 -3.00
CA PRO A 234 -20.88 -5.31 -3.59
C PRO A 234 -20.22 -4.37 -2.54
N VAL A 235 -19.39 -3.47 -3.02
CA VAL A 235 -18.79 -2.40 -2.21
C VAL A 235 -19.72 -1.20 -2.16
N SER A 236 -20.09 -0.78 -0.96
CA SER A 236 -20.93 0.39 -0.76
C SER A 236 -20.11 1.67 -0.84
N MET A 237 -20.62 2.68 -1.59
CA MET A 237 -19.98 3.98 -1.70
C MET A 237 -20.99 5.10 -2.01
N LEU A 238 -20.69 6.31 -1.57
CA LEU A 238 -21.41 7.48 -2.06
C LEU A 238 -20.99 7.80 -3.49
N ILE A 239 -21.93 8.30 -4.31
CA ILE A 239 -21.59 8.83 -5.64
C ILE A 239 -20.57 9.96 -5.44
N PRO A 240 -19.33 9.84 -5.96
CA PRO A 240 -18.23 10.71 -5.57
C PRO A 240 -18.29 12.10 -6.22
N ARG A 241 -17.59 13.06 -5.61
CA ARG A 241 -17.18 14.29 -6.32
C ARG A 241 -15.99 13.95 -7.22
N VAL A 242 -15.92 14.59 -8.37
CA VAL A 242 -14.84 14.40 -9.33
C VAL A 242 -14.10 15.73 -9.54
N VAL A 243 -12.78 15.68 -9.33
CA VAL A 243 -11.88 16.82 -9.58
C VAL A 243 -11.27 16.65 -10.96
N GLY A 244 -11.51 17.59 -11.86
CA GLY A 244 -10.87 17.62 -13.18
C GLY A 244 -9.49 18.27 -13.08
N PHE A 245 -8.44 17.54 -13.48
CA PHE A 245 -7.07 18.03 -13.53
C PHE A 245 -6.64 18.21 -14.99
N LYS A 246 -6.59 19.46 -15.44
CA LYS A 246 -6.25 19.79 -16.82
C LYS A 246 -4.74 19.80 -17.04
N LEU A 247 -4.27 19.03 -18.02
CA LEU A 247 -2.89 19.03 -18.47
C LEU A 247 -2.77 19.79 -19.80
N THR A 248 -1.81 20.69 -19.88
CA THR A 248 -1.48 21.46 -21.09
C THR A 248 0.03 21.46 -21.31
N GLY A 249 0.48 21.87 -22.50
CA GLY A 249 1.90 21.93 -22.84
C GLY A 249 2.58 20.57 -22.97
N GLU A 250 3.91 20.58 -22.98
CA GLU A 250 4.77 19.40 -23.15
C GLU A 250 5.84 19.38 -22.05
N ILE A 251 6.33 18.19 -21.69
CA ILE A 251 7.38 18.01 -20.68
C ILE A 251 8.71 18.55 -21.22
N PRO A 252 9.41 19.46 -20.50
CA PRO A 252 10.67 20.03 -20.95
C PRO A 252 11.81 18.99 -21.04
N VAL A 253 12.78 19.24 -21.89
CA VAL A 253 14.01 18.44 -21.96
C VAL A 253 14.76 18.49 -20.61
N GLY A 254 15.18 17.34 -20.10
CA GLY A 254 15.86 17.21 -18.81
C GLY A 254 14.93 17.02 -17.62
N VAL A 255 13.61 17.14 -17.80
CA VAL A 255 12.59 16.81 -16.80
C VAL A 255 12.17 15.36 -16.96
N THR A 256 12.07 14.66 -15.85
CA THR A 256 11.69 13.24 -15.81
C THR A 256 10.20 13.06 -15.47
N ALA A 257 9.67 11.86 -15.71
CA ALA A 257 8.33 11.48 -15.25
C ALA A 257 8.17 11.69 -13.74
N THR A 258 9.21 11.41 -12.95
CA THR A 258 9.20 11.59 -11.50
C THR A 258 8.96 13.06 -11.11
N ASP A 259 9.56 14.01 -11.82
CA ASP A 259 9.38 15.44 -11.54
C ASP A 259 7.93 15.88 -11.75
N VAL A 260 7.30 15.39 -12.83
CA VAL A 260 5.87 15.62 -13.12
C VAL A 260 5.00 15.04 -12.01
N VAL A 261 5.27 13.81 -11.62
CA VAL A 261 4.49 13.10 -10.59
C VAL A 261 4.59 13.81 -9.23
N LEU A 262 5.78 14.23 -8.82
CA LEU A 262 5.97 14.96 -7.56
C LEU A 262 5.25 16.33 -7.58
N THR A 263 5.27 17.01 -8.71
CA THR A 263 4.54 18.30 -8.90
C THR A 263 3.03 18.09 -8.77
N ILE A 264 2.48 17.09 -9.44
CA ILE A 264 1.04 16.75 -9.35
C ILE A 264 0.67 16.33 -7.93
N THR A 265 1.53 15.57 -7.26
CA THR A 265 1.30 15.10 -5.88
C THR A 265 1.19 16.28 -4.91
N GLU A 266 2.11 17.25 -4.99
CA GLU A 266 2.04 18.48 -4.19
C GLU A 266 0.73 19.24 -4.46
N MET A 267 0.43 19.53 -5.74
CA MET A 267 -0.76 20.31 -6.14
C MET A 267 -2.07 19.68 -5.66
N LEU A 268 -2.24 18.37 -5.84
CA LEU A 268 -3.46 17.65 -5.45
C LEU A 268 -3.58 17.56 -3.91
N ARG A 269 -2.46 17.36 -3.22
CA ARG A 269 -2.46 17.33 -1.76
C ARG A 269 -2.85 18.68 -1.17
N ASP A 270 -2.31 19.77 -1.69
CA ASP A 270 -2.62 21.14 -1.26
C ASP A 270 -4.08 21.50 -1.58
N HIS A 271 -4.61 21.03 -2.71
CA HIS A 271 -6.02 21.25 -3.08
C HIS A 271 -6.99 20.51 -2.15
N GLY A 272 -6.60 19.35 -1.64
CA GLY A 272 -7.44 18.55 -0.74
C GLY A 272 -8.43 17.66 -1.49
N VAL A 273 -7.95 16.53 -2.03
CA VAL A 273 -8.73 15.56 -2.83
C VAL A 273 -9.14 14.31 -2.06
N VAL A 274 -9.06 14.32 -0.74
CA VAL A 274 -9.43 13.16 0.11
C VAL A 274 -10.88 12.76 -0.14
N GLN A 275 -11.11 11.45 -0.38
CA GLN A 275 -12.41 10.85 -0.73
C GLN A 275 -13.03 11.35 -2.06
N LYS A 276 -12.27 12.07 -2.88
CA LYS A 276 -12.70 12.49 -4.23
C LYS A 276 -12.06 11.58 -5.28
N PHE A 277 -12.66 11.55 -6.46
CA PHE A 277 -12.04 11.02 -7.65
C PHE A 277 -11.30 12.17 -8.37
N VAL A 278 -10.19 11.85 -9.02
CA VAL A 278 -9.45 12.77 -9.89
C VAL A 278 -9.50 12.23 -11.31
N GLU A 279 -9.73 13.09 -12.29
CA GLU A 279 -9.62 12.73 -13.70
C GLU A 279 -8.71 13.69 -14.43
N PHE A 280 -7.78 13.13 -15.21
CA PHE A 280 -6.86 13.92 -16.05
C PHE A 280 -7.46 14.13 -17.43
N TYR A 281 -7.43 15.37 -17.91
CA TYR A 281 -7.97 15.76 -19.20
C TYR A 281 -7.15 16.91 -19.83
N GLY A 282 -7.52 17.36 -21.01
CA GLY A 282 -6.87 18.45 -21.72
C GLY A 282 -5.85 17.99 -22.76
N SER A 283 -5.31 18.95 -23.52
CA SER A 283 -4.41 18.69 -24.66
C SER A 283 -3.07 18.03 -24.26
N GLY A 284 -2.60 18.29 -23.05
CA GLY A 284 -1.35 17.75 -22.52
C GLY A 284 -1.42 16.25 -22.20
N VAL A 285 -2.61 15.64 -22.06
CA VAL A 285 -2.75 14.20 -21.78
C VAL A 285 -2.07 13.34 -22.85
N LYS A 286 -2.18 13.73 -24.13
CA LYS A 286 -1.54 13.01 -25.25
C LYS A 286 -0.01 13.08 -25.20
N ALA A 287 0.57 14.09 -24.54
CA ALA A 287 2.01 14.24 -24.35
C ALA A 287 2.55 13.40 -23.17
N VAL A 288 1.67 12.73 -22.40
CA VAL A 288 2.05 11.89 -21.25
C VAL A 288 1.99 10.42 -21.68
N PRO A 289 3.13 9.75 -21.89
CA PRO A 289 3.17 8.31 -22.18
C PRO A 289 2.47 7.49 -21.11
N LEU A 290 1.95 6.31 -21.48
CA LEU A 290 1.15 5.50 -20.55
C LEU A 290 1.91 5.14 -19.27
N ALA A 291 3.19 4.82 -19.34
CA ALA A 291 4.02 4.55 -18.17
C ALA A 291 4.05 5.73 -17.18
N ASN A 292 4.08 6.96 -17.67
CA ASN A 292 3.99 8.17 -16.84
C ASN A 292 2.59 8.30 -16.19
N ARG A 293 1.51 7.99 -16.94
CA ARG A 293 0.14 7.99 -16.41
C ARG A 293 0.00 6.97 -15.27
N ALA A 294 0.57 5.79 -15.45
CA ALA A 294 0.60 4.74 -14.41
C ALA A 294 1.34 5.22 -13.16
N THR A 295 2.49 5.89 -13.33
CA THR A 295 3.25 6.48 -12.23
C THR A 295 2.43 7.54 -11.46
N ILE A 296 1.68 8.39 -12.17
CA ILE A 296 0.79 9.39 -11.56
C ILE A 296 -0.35 8.71 -10.80
N GLY A 297 -1.01 7.73 -11.41
CA GLY A 297 -2.08 6.94 -10.77
C GLY A 297 -1.60 6.20 -9.51
N ASN A 298 -0.36 5.69 -9.54
CA ASN A 298 0.28 5.02 -8.40
C ASN A 298 0.34 5.93 -7.16
N MET A 299 0.57 7.23 -7.33
CA MET A 299 0.70 8.19 -6.23
C MET A 299 -0.66 8.71 -5.69
N SER A 300 -1.78 8.16 -6.15
CA SER A 300 -3.12 8.53 -5.67
C SER A 300 -3.28 8.47 -4.15
N PRO A 301 -2.79 7.43 -3.45
CA PRO A 301 -2.83 7.39 -1.99
C PRO A 301 -2.02 8.52 -1.33
N GLU A 302 -0.89 8.92 -1.92
CA GLU A 302 0.01 9.94 -1.37
C GLU A 302 -0.61 11.34 -1.44
N PHE A 303 -1.32 11.67 -2.52
CA PHE A 303 -2.08 12.93 -2.56
C PHE A 303 -3.50 12.80 -2.00
N GLY A 304 -3.98 11.59 -1.71
CA GLY A 304 -5.18 11.33 -0.90
C GLY A 304 -6.47 11.12 -1.69
N SER A 305 -6.46 10.98 -3.01
CA SER A 305 -7.67 10.66 -3.78
C SER A 305 -8.03 9.18 -3.68
N THR A 306 -9.28 8.83 -3.98
CA THR A 306 -9.70 7.43 -4.09
C THR A 306 -9.17 6.80 -5.37
N CYS A 307 -9.21 7.53 -6.48
CA CYS A 307 -8.59 7.14 -7.76
C CYS A 307 -8.10 8.40 -8.50
N ALA A 308 -7.23 8.20 -9.50
CA ALA A 308 -6.70 9.24 -10.36
C ALA A 308 -6.64 8.74 -11.82
N MET A 309 -7.78 8.86 -12.50
CA MET A 309 -8.06 8.16 -13.76
C MET A 309 -7.62 8.95 -14.98
N PHE A 310 -7.00 8.26 -15.91
CA PHE A 310 -6.73 8.75 -17.28
C PHE A 310 -7.77 8.18 -18.24
N PRO A 311 -8.07 8.89 -19.33
CA PRO A 311 -8.94 8.37 -20.38
C PRO A 311 -8.27 7.24 -21.17
N ILE A 312 -9.08 6.42 -21.83
CA ILE A 312 -8.62 5.40 -22.79
C ILE A 312 -8.39 6.09 -24.14
N ASP A 313 -7.21 5.93 -24.75
CA ASP A 313 -6.82 6.52 -26.01
C ASP A 313 -5.83 5.63 -26.81
N GLU A 314 -5.20 6.20 -27.82
CA GLU A 314 -4.21 5.51 -28.65
C GLU A 314 -2.99 5.04 -27.85
N GLU A 315 -2.56 5.81 -26.82
CA GLU A 315 -1.45 5.41 -25.96
C GLU A 315 -1.81 4.16 -25.13
N THR A 316 -3.07 4.04 -24.71
CA THR A 316 -3.56 2.82 -24.05
C THR A 316 -3.45 1.59 -24.98
N THR A 317 -3.95 1.70 -26.22
CA THR A 317 -3.90 0.58 -27.18
C THR A 317 -2.47 0.25 -27.60
N LYS A 318 -1.61 1.25 -27.77
CA LYS A 318 -0.20 1.09 -28.08
C LYS A 318 0.53 0.32 -26.97
N TYR A 319 0.26 0.68 -25.70
CA TYR A 319 0.83 -0.02 -24.54
C TYR A 319 0.34 -1.48 -24.44
N LEU A 320 -0.95 -1.72 -24.66
CA LEU A 320 -1.48 -3.08 -24.67
C LEU A 320 -0.83 -3.96 -25.76
N ARG A 321 -0.57 -3.41 -26.95
CA ARG A 321 0.17 -4.10 -28.00
C ARG A 321 1.61 -4.39 -27.60
N LEU A 322 2.30 -3.39 -27.04
CA LEU A 322 3.68 -3.54 -26.57
C LEU A 322 3.80 -4.64 -25.52
N THR A 323 2.88 -4.69 -24.59
CA THR A 323 2.87 -5.67 -23.48
C THR A 323 2.26 -7.02 -23.83
N GLY A 324 2.10 -7.30 -25.14
CA GLY A 324 1.77 -8.64 -25.65
C GLY A 324 0.29 -9.00 -25.63
N ARG A 325 -0.65 -8.08 -25.34
CA ARG A 325 -2.08 -8.36 -25.43
C ARG A 325 -2.47 -8.76 -26.86
N PRO A 326 -3.36 -9.76 -27.05
CA PRO A 326 -3.86 -10.16 -28.36
C PRO A 326 -4.55 -9.00 -29.08
N GLU A 327 -4.38 -8.88 -30.40
CA GLU A 327 -5.04 -7.83 -31.19
C GLU A 327 -6.56 -7.82 -31.06
N GLU A 328 -7.15 -8.99 -30.83
CA GLU A 328 -8.57 -9.13 -30.55
C GLU A 328 -8.98 -8.38 -29.26
N GLN A 329 -8.19 -8.51 -28.19
CA GLN A 329 -8.40 -7.76 -26.94
C GLN A 329 -8.24 -6.25 -27.17
N VAL A 330 -7.22 -5.84 -27.92
CA VAL A 330 -6.97 -4.43 -28.22
C VAL A 330 -8.10 -3.84 -29.04
N ALA A 331 -8.60 -4.57 -30.04
CA ALA A 331 -9.73 -4.15 -30.85
C ALA A 331 -11.03 -4.04 -30.03
N LEU A 332 -11.25 -4.97 -29.09
CA LEU A 332 -12.39 -4.91 -28.16
C LEU A 332 -12.33 -3.66 -27.28
N VAL A 333 -11.16 -3.35 -26.70
CA VAL A 333 -10.95 -2.16 -25.86
C VAL A 333 -11.28 -0.88 -26.64
N GLU A 334 -10.75 -0.73 -27.84
CA GLU A 334 -11.00 0.44 -28.67
C GLU A 334 -12.48 0.58 -29.06
N ALA A 335 -13.09 -0.51 -29.55
CA ALA A 335 -14.49 -0.51 -29.99
C ALA A 335 -15.44 -0.24 -28.82
N TYR A 336 -15.21 -0.86 -27.67
CA TYR A 336 -16.01 -0.68 -26.46
C TYR A 336 -15.91 0.75 -25.92
N ALA A 337 -14.68 1.28 -25.79
CA ALA A 337 -14.47 2.65 -25.31
C ALA A 337 -15.15 3.69 -26.20
N LYS A 338 -15.12 3.49 -27.52
CA LYS A 338 -15.84 4.35 -28.49
C LYS A 338 -17.35 4.23 -28.35
N ALA A 339 -17.88 3.00 -28.21
CA ALA A 339 -19.31 2.76 -28.05
C ALA A 339 -19.89 3.35 -26.77
N GLN A 340 -19.06 3.46 -25.71
CA GLN A 340 -19.44 3.97 -24.39
C GLN A 340 -19.04 5.45 -24.18
N SER A 341 -18.59 6.17 -25.21
CA SER A 341 -18.10 7.56 -25.11
C SER A 341 -16.97 7.73 -24.05
N MET A 342 -16.12 6.72 -23.92
CA MET A 342 -14.95 6.70 -23.02
C MET A 342 -13.61 6.85 -23.76
N TRP A 343 -13.63 6.92 -25.09
CA TRP A 343 -12.44 7.11 -25.91
C TRP A 343 -12.07 8.58 -26.02
N LEU A 344 -10.80 8.92 -25.75
CA LEU A 344 -10.30 10.28 -25.91
C LEU A 344 -9.78 10.49 -27.35
N ASP A 345 -10.37 11.44 -28.07
CA ASP A 345 -9.95 11.91 -29.37
C ASP A 345 -10.04 13.46 -29.47
N GLU A 346 -9.92 14.00 -30.71
CA GLU A 346 -9.98 15.45 -30.96
C GLU A 346 -11.41 16.02 -30.84
N ASP A 347 -12.43 15.18 -31.02
CA ASP A 347 -13.84 15.54 -30.97
C ASP A 347 -14.44 15.35 -29.56
N THR A 348 -13.67 14.84 -28.60
CA THR A 348 -14.15 14.56 -27.22
C THR A 348 -14.51 15.85 -26.51
N VAL A 349 -15.77 15.93 -26.06
CA VAL A 349 -16.25 17.07 -25.26
C VAL A 349 -15.79 16.89 -23.82
N GLU A 350 -15.14 17.93 -23.25
CA GLU A 350 -14.73 17.93 -21.84
C GLU A 350 -15.96 17.76 -20.93
N ALA A 351 -15.87 16.88 -19.95
CA ALA A 351 -16.91 16.66 -18.96
C ALA A 351 -17.00 17.87 -17.98
N GLU A 352 -18.12 17.99 -17.30
CA GLU A 352 -18.24 18.90 -16.16
C GLU A 352 -17.70 18.22 -14.90
N TYR A 353 -16.88 18.95 -14.11
CA TYR A 353 -16.27 18.45 -12.89
C TYR A 353 -16.71 19.26 -11.67
N SER A 354 -16.64 18.66 -10.49
CA SER A 354 -16.97 19.35 -9.23
C SER A 354 -15.98 20.46 -8.88
N GLU A 355 -14.73 20.30 -9.25
CA GLU A 355 -13.61 21.20 -8.98
C GLU A 355 -12.60 21.10 -10.14
N TYR A 356 -11.77 22.11 -10.31
CA TYR A 356 -10.83 22.19 -11.42
C TYR A 356 -9.43 22.58 -10.96
N LEU A 357 -8.43 21.90 -11.50
CA LEU A 357 -7.00 22.23 -11.43
C LEU A 357 -6.42 22.24 -12.84
N GLU A 358 -5.31 22.97 -13.03
CA GLU A 358 -4.59 23.01 -14.31
C GLU A 358 -3.09 23.03 -14.05
N LEU A 359 -2.34 22.26 -14.85
CA LEU A 359 -0.88 22.26 -14.89
C LEU A 359 -0.43 22.38 -16.36
N ASP A 360 0.37 23.41 -16.64
CA ASP A 360 1.17 23.48 -17.84
C ASP A 360 2.45 22.68 -17.63
N LEU A 361 2.58 21.53 -18.29
CA LEU A 361 3.71 20.62 -18.20
C LEU A 361 5.06 21.29 -18.49
N SER A 362 5.05 22.37 -19.30
CA SER A 362 6.26 23.12 -19.62
C SER A 362 6.86 23.89 -18.42
N THR A 363 6.11 24.03 -17.34
CA THR A 363 6.54 24.69 -16.10
C THR A 363 7.19 23.76 -15.10
N VAL A 364 7.14 22.46 -15.34
CA VAL A 364 7.72 21.47 -14.42
C VAL A 364 9.25 21.54 -14.46
N VAL A 365 9.86 21.46 -13.31
CA VAL A 365 11.32 21.52 -13.11
C VAL A 365 11.82 20.33 -12.29
N PRO A 366 13.10 19.93 -12.44
CA PRO A 366 13.68 18.83 -11.68
C PRO A 366 13.46 18.97 -10.17
N SER A 367 13.02 17.90 -9.55
CA SER A 367 12.59 17.90 -8.14
C SER A 367 12.92 16.58 -7.44
N ILE A 368 13.02 16.65 -6.12
CA ILE A 368 12.98 15.51 -5.20
C ILE A 368 11.85 15.73 -4.18
N ALA A 369 11.56 14.75 -3.34
CA ALA A 369 10.60 14.95 -2.26
C ALA A 369 11.11 14.36 -0.94
N GLY A 370 10.94 15.09 0.16
CA GLY A 370 11.39 14.67 1.48
C GLY A 370 11.61 15.83 2.44
N PRO A 371 12.14 15.56 3.62
CA PRO A 371 12.67 14.27 4.12
C PRO A 371 11.63 13.32 4.75
N LYS A 372 10.34 13.70 4.82
CA LYS A 372 9.33 12.95 5.59
C LYS A 372 8.17 12.41 4.76
N ARG A 373 7.74 13.12 3.70
CA ARG A 373 6.50 12.80 3.00
C ARG A 373 6.65 12.99 1.49
N PRO A 374 5.91 12.24 0.68
CA PRO A 374 5.99 12.32 -0.79
C PRO A 374 5.56 13.69 -1.37
N GLN A 375 4.66 14.40 -0.70
CA GLN A 375 4.19 15.72 -1.10
C GLN A 375 5.12 16.88 -0.68
N ASP A 376 6.15 16.62 0.14
CA ASP A 376 7.14 17.62 0.51
C ASP A 376 8.16 17.78 -0.63
N ARG A 377 7.70 18.35 -1.77
CA ARG A 377 8.53 18.55 -2.95
C ARG A 377 9.56 19.65 -2.75
N ILE A 378 10.77 19.40 -3.22
CA ILE A 378 11.92 20.30 -3.16
C ILE A 378 12.48 20.42 -4.58
N LEU A 379 12.71 21.64 -5.04
CA LEU A 379 13.42 21.85 -6.30
C LEU A 379 14.85 21.32 -6.20
N LEU A 380 15.34 20.64 -7.23
CA LEU A 380 16.70 20.07 -7.18
C LEU A 380 17.77 21.14 -6.97
N SER A 381 17.56 22.35 -7.51
CA SER A 381 18.41 23.52 -7.33
C SER A 381 18.44 24.04 -5.85
N GLU A 382 17.43 23.70 -5.05
CA GLU A 382 17.29 24.12 -3.65
C GLU A 382 17.56 22.97 -2.67
N ALA A 383 17.80 21.75 -3.17
CA ALA A 383 17.88 20.54 -2.36
C ALA A 383 18.95 20.62 -1.25
N LYS A 384 20.13 21.14 -1.55
CA LYS A 384 21.21 21.35 -0.57
C LYS A 384 20.82 22.33 0.52
N GLU A 385 20.24 23.47 0.15
CA GLU A 385 19.82 24.49 1.12
C GLU A 385 18.69 24.00 2.01
N GLN A 386 17.71 23.29 1.43
CA GLN A 386 16.60 22.71 2.18
C GLN A 386 17.09 21.64 3.14
N PHE A 387 18.01 20.75 2.70
CA PHE A 387 18.63 19.76 3.59
C PHE A 387 19.30 20.44 4.79
N ARG A 388 20.09 21.49 4.56
CA ARG A 388 20.78 22.26 5.62
C ARG A 388 19.82 22.94 6.60
N LYS A 389 18.66 23.34 6.12
CA LYS A 389 17.58 23.92 6.93
C LYS A 389 16.89 22.86 7.80
N ASP A 390 16.69 21.66 7.26
CA ASP A 390 15.97 20.59 7.95
C ASP A 390 16.88 19.82 8.94
N LEU A 391 18.15 19.63 8.61
CA LEU A 391 19.11 18.87 9.42
C LEU A 391 19.12 19.21 10.92
N PRO A 392 19.07 20.49 11.36
CA PRO A 392 19.01 20.84 12.78
C PRO A 392 17.80 20.29 13.55
N THR A 393 16.76 19.84 12.85
CA THR A 393 15.58 19.22 13.49
C THR A 393 15.78 17.73 13.76
N TYR A 394 16.86 17.12 13.26
CA TYR A 394 17.18 15.70 13.35
C TYR A 394 18.42 15.37 14.17
N THR A 395 19.16 16.38 14.63
CA THR A 395 20.37 16.20 15.44
C THR A 395 20.37 17.12 16.63
N ASP A 396 20.78 16.61 17.79
CA ASP A 396 20.93 17.37 19.02
C ASP A 396 22.19 18.27 19.01
N ASP A 397 23.08 18.12 18.03
CA ASP A 397 24.29 18.97 17.85
C ASP A 397 23.95 20.37 17.32
N ALA A 398 22.70 20.72 17.13
CA ALA A 398 22.24 22.04 16.73
C ALA A 398 22.35 23.03 17.89
N VAL A 399 23.09 24.12 17.66
CA VAL A 399 23.22 25.28 18.55
C VAL A 399 21.87 25.66 19.16
N SER A 400 21.76 25.45 20.48
CA SER A 400 20.71 25.90 21.41
C SER A 400 19.47 26.59 20.78
N VAL A 401 18.47 25.77 20.45
CA VAL A 401 17.09 26.18 20.53
C VAL A 401 16.40 25.15 21.44
N ASP A 402 15.79 25.70 22.50
CA ASP A 402 15.07 24.93 23.52
C ASP A 402 14.03 24.00 22.90
N THR A 403 14.34 22.73 22.76
CA THR A 403 13.44 21.69 22.33
C THR A 403 13.47 20.56 23.36
N SER A 404 12.57 20.66 24.32
CA SER A 404 12.35 19.66 25.36
C SER A 404 11.60 18.42 24.85
N ILE A 405 11.99 17.86 23.72
CA ILE A 405 11.54 16.53 23.27
C ILE A 405 12.79 15.75 22.89
N PRO A 406 13.16 14.71 23.64
CA PRO A 406 14.22 13.81 23.19
C PRO A 406 13.79 13.21 21.86
N ALA A 407 14.63 13.29 20.83
CA ALA A 407 14.46 12.55 19.60
C ALA A 407 14.59 11.05 19.94
N THR A 408 13.48 10.44 20.30
CA THR A 408 13.40 9.00 20.48
C THR A 408 13.57 8.39 19.09
N ARG A 409 14.61 7.60 18.94
CA ARG A 409 14.95 6.87 17.72
C ARG A 409 13.72 6.18 17.18
N MET A 410 13.28 6.59 16.00
CA MET A 410 12.09 6.05 15.36
C MET A 410 12.42 4.68 14.78
N VAL A 411 11.84 3.63 15.31
CA VAL A 411 12.05 2.27 14.86
C VAL A 411 10.80 1.78 14.13
N ASN A 412 10.96 1.63 12.83
CA ASN A 412 10.31 0.67 11.94
C ASN A 412 8.77 0.65 11.82
N GLU A 413 8.24 1.32 10.83
CA GLU A 413 6.88 1.09 10.29
C GLU A 413 6.87 0.20 9.02
N GLY A 414 8.02 -0.28 8.59
CA GLY A 414 8.19 -1.10 7.39
C GLY A 414 8.44 -2.58 7.68
N GLY A 415 8.66 -3.34 6.64
CA GLY A 415 8.89 -4.79 6.67
C GLY A 415 9.95 -5.28 7.65
N GLY A 416 10.06 -6.57 7.76
CA GLY A 416 10.90 -7.21 8.75
C GLY A 416 12.38 -7.13 8.42
N GLN A 417 13.06 -6.12 8.94
CA GLN A 417 14.52 -6.11 8.88
C GLN A 417 15.09 -6.83 10.09
N PRO A 418 16.05 -7.76 9.91
CA PRO A 418 16.81 -8.30 11.03
C PRO A 418 17.52 -7.18 11.79
N GLU A 419 17.55 -7.24 13.11
CA GLU A 419 18.37 -6.33 13.90
C GLU A 419 19.86 -6.68 13.74
N GLY A 420 20.69 -5.68 13.46
CA GLY A 420 22.14 -5.80 13.26
C GLY A 420 22.56 -5.48 11.84
N GLY A 421 23.83 -5.27 11.64
CA GLY A 421 24.45 -5.08 10.34
C GLY A 421 24.65 -6.40 9.61
N VAL A 422 24.86 -6.36 8.30
CA VAL A 422 25.28 -7.53 7.51
C VAL A 422 26.78 -7.75 7.67
N GLU A 423 27.18 -9.03 7.74
CA GLU A 423 28.58 -9.40 7.72
C GLU A 423 29.27 -9.01 6.39
N ALA A 424 30.59 -8.79 6.44
CA ALA A 424 31.36 -8.29 5.31
C ALA A 424 31.28 -9.13 4.03
N ASP A 425 30.97 -10.42 4.14
CA ASP A 425 30.80 -11.29 2.98
C ASP A 425 29.45 -11.17 2.27
N ASN A 426 28.50 -10.46 2.83
CA ASN A 426 27.19 -10.26 2.21
C ASN A 426 27.17 -9.12 1.19
N TYR A 427 28.22 -8.33 1.09
CA TYR A 427 28.37 -7.30 0.06
C TYR A 427 29.80 -7.24 -0.49
N ASN A 428 29.92 -6.70 -1.70
CA ASN A 428 31.22 -6.53 -2.36
C ASN A 428 31.71 -5.08 -2.22
N ALA A 429 32.71 -4.85 -1.41
CA ALA A 429 33.33 -3.54 -1.24
C ALA A 429 34.56 -3.31 -2.14
N SER A 430 34.60 -3.93 -3.32
CA SER A 430 35.68 -3.72 -4.30
C SER A 430 35.84 -2.25 -4.73
N TRP A 431 34.82 -1.43 -4.48
CA TRP A 431 34.82 0.02 -4.69
C TRP A 431 35.06 0.83 -3.42
N ALA A 432 35.26 0.19 -2.26
CA ALA A 432 35.60 0.91 -1.04
C ALA A 432 36.89 1.70 -1.23
N GLY A 433 36.81 3.00 -1.13
CA GLY A 433 37.96 3.91 -1.22
C GLY A 433 38.65 4.05 0.13
N SER A 434 39.93 4.44 0.10
CA SER A 434 40.63 4.84 1.30
C SER A 434 40.82 6.37 1.31
N GLY A 435 40.58 6.99 2.46
CA GLY A 435 40.80 8.43 2.66
C GLY A 435 39.71 9.34 2.12
N GLU A 436 38.56 8.81 1.70
CA GLU A 436 37.37 9.63 1.33
C GLU A 436 36.74 10.26 2.57
N SER A 437 36.23 11.47 2.46
CA SER A 437 35.64 12.21 3.58
C SER A 437 34.51 13.11 3.14
N LEU A 438 33.41 13.11 3.92
CA LEU A 438 32.27 14.03 3.80
C LEU A 438 32.48 15.33 4.65
N ALA A 439 33.56 15.44 5.44
CA ALA A 439 33.80 16.59 6.30
C ALA A 439 34.20 17.86 5.53
N THR A 440 34.53 17.75 4.25
CA THR A 440 34.84 18.91 3.40
C THR A 440 33.55 19.60 2.95
N GLY A 441 33.39 20.89 3.28
CA GLY A 441 32.20 21.67 2.89
C GLY A 441 31.08 21.74 3.94
N ALA A 442 31.30 21.23 5.15
CA ALA A 442 30.33 21.26 6.25
C ALA A 442 30.15 22.62 6.92
N GLU A 443 30.79 23.69 6.41
CA GLU A 443 30.64 25.04 6.97
C GLU A 443 29.18 25.50 6.91
N GLY A 444 28.65 25.95 8.06
CA GLY A 444 27.30 26.51 8.17
C GLY A 444 26.20 25.48 8.46
N ARG A 445 26.51 24.19 8.72
CA ARG A 445 25.59 23.17 9.19
C ARG A 445 26.12 22.36 10.38
N PRO A 446 25.27 21.65 11.14
CA PRO A 446 25.73 20.66 12.10
C PRO A 446 26.65 19.63 11.40
N SER A 447 27.76 19.28 12.04
CA SER A 447 28.77 18.36 11.52
C SER A 447 29.37 17.53 12.64
N LYS A 448 29.49 16.22 12.42
CA LYS A 448 30.07 15.27 13.36
C LYS A 448 30.82 14.17 12.57
N PRO A 449 32.02 14.51 12.05
CA PRO A 449 32.78 13.56 11.25
C PRO A 449 33.23 12.36 12.07
N VAL A 450 32.92 11.15 11.56
CA VAL A 450 33.28 9.87 12.15
C VAL A 450 34.09 9.08 11.14
N THR A 451 35.29 8.63 11.55
CA THR A 451 36.13 7.74 10.73
C THR A 451 35.72 6.30 10.93
N VAL A 452 35.45 5.59 9.83
CA VAL A 452 35.03 4.20 9.80
C VAL A 452 36.10 3.38 9.09
N ALA A 453 36.51 2.28 9.71
CA ALA A 453 37.40 1.31 9.09
C ALA A 453 36.61 0.39 8.15
N SER A 454 37.03 0.30 6.89
CA SER A 454 36.44 -0.63 5.93
C SER A 454 36.89 -2.07 6.20
N PRO A 455 35.98 -3.06 6.24
CA PRO A 455 36.35 -4.47 6.38
C PRO A 455 37.28 -4.98 5.26
N GLN A 456 37.25 -4.31 4.10
CA GLN A 456 38.08 -4.65 2.94
C GLN A 456 39.42 -3.89 2.93
N GLY A 457 39.70 -3.13 3.98
CA GLY A 457 40.90 -2.33 4.17
C GLY A 457 40.75 -0.87 3.77
N GLY A 458 41.42 0.00 4.48
CA GLY A 458 41.30 1.45 4.36
C GLY A 458 40.34 2.06 5.37
N GLU A 459 40.20 3.37 5.31
CA GLU A 459 39.33 4.16 6.18
C GLU A 459 38.64 5.23 5.33
N TYR A 460 37.42 5.59 5.70
CA TYR A 460 36.70 6.73 5.17
C TYR A 460 36.00 7.49 6.29
N THR A 461 35.66 8.75 6.04
CA THR A 461 35.02 9.62 7.04
C THR A 461 33.60 9.95 6.59
N ILE A 462 32.61 9.63 7.43
CA ILE A 462 31.18 9.94 7.24
C ILE A 462 30.76 11.07 8.19
N ASP A 463 29.66 11.75 7.86
CA ASP A 463 29.10 12.86 8.63
C ASP A 463 27.57 12.87 8.49
N HIS A 464 26.87 13.75 9.22
CA HIS A 464 25.46 14.01 9.02
C HIS A 464 25.13 14.29 7.54
N GLY A 465 24.02 13.72 7.07
CA GLY A 465 23.58 13.84 5.68
C GLY A 465 24.22 12.84 4.72
N MET A 466 25.07 11.93 5.23
CA MET A 466 25.54 10.80 4.42
C MET A 466 24.38 10.03 3.81
N VAL A 467 24.47 9.66 2.54
CA VAL A 467 23.54 8.73 1.90
C VAL A 467 23.95 7.31 2.30
N ALA A 468 23.19 6.70 3.21
CA ALA A 468 23.44 5.34 3.66
C ALA A 468 22.80 4.30 2.72
N ILE A 469 21.68 4.66 2.08
CA ILE A 469 20.95 3.80 1.13
C ILE A 469 20.66 4.59 -0.15
N ALA A 470 21.01 4.03 -1.29
CA ALA A 470 20.59 4.49 -2.61
C ALA A 470 19.88 3.33 -3.33
N SER A 471 18.56 3.46 -3.56
CA SER A 471 17.74 2.34 -4.02
C SER A 471 16.91 2.67 -5.25
N ILE A 472 17.12 1.91 -6.32
CA ILE A 472 16.22 1.83 -7.48
C ILE A 472 15.22 0.72 -7.15
N THR A 473 13.98 1.12 -6.85
CA THR A 473 12.95 0.25 -6.26
C THR A 473 11.54 0.71 -6.60
N SER A 474 10.54 -0.12 -6.27
CA SER A 474 9.12 0.19 -6.32
C SER A 474 8.52 0.26 -7.74
N CYS A 475 7.25 -0.11 -7.86
CA CYS A 475 6.48 -0.03 -9.11
C CYS A 475 6.35 1.39 -9.69
N THR A 476 6.42 2.43 -8.86
CA THR A 476 6.23 3.83 -9.27
C THR A 476 7.14 4.22 -10.43
N ASN A 477 8.44 4.01 -10.29
CA ASN A 477 9.42 4.40 -11.30
C ASN A 477 9.92 3.22 -12.13
N THR A 478 9.99 2.00 -11.60
CA THR A 478 10.55 0.86 -12.33
C THR A 478 9.67 0.37 -13.48
N SER A 479 8.38 0.69 -13.46
CA SER A 479 7.45 0.46 -14.58
C SER A 479 7.66 1.41 -15.75
N ASN A 480 8.50 2.42 -15.59
CA ASN A 480 8.73 3.45 -16.60
C ASN A 480 10.11 3.27 -17.28
N PRO A 481 10.15 2.76 -18.51
CA PRO A 481 11.40 2.52 -19.22
C PRO A 481 12.27 3.77 -19.39
N SER A 482 11.68 4.95 -19.52
CA SER A 482 12.47 6.17 -19.77
C SER A 482 13.39 6.54 -18.61
N VAL A 483 12.90 6.45 -17.37
CA VAL A 483 13.71 6.74 -16.19
C VAL A 483 14.66 5.59 -15.84
N MET A 484 14.27 4.35 -16.15
CA MET A 484 15.11 3.18 -15.90
C MET A 484 16.28 3.13 -16.92
N ILE A 485 16.01 3.24 -18.21
CA ILE A 485 17.07 3.33 -19.23
C ILE A 485 17.96 4.55 -18.96
N GLY A 486 17.36 5.69 -18.58
CA GLY A 486 18.12 6.87 -18.16
C GLY A 486 19.10 6.58 -17.02
N ALA A 487 18.68 5.78 -16.01
CA ALA A 487 19.54 5.35 -14.91
C ALA A 487 20.72 4.47 -15.40
N GLY A 488 20.48 3.55 -16.32
CA GLY A 488 21.55 2.76 -16.94
C GLY A 488 22.51 3.61 -17.75
N LEU A 489 22.01 4.61 -18.49
CA LEU A 489 22.85 5.48 -19.32
C LEU A 489 23.69 6.45 -18.47
N ILE A 490 23.15 7.03 -17.39
CA ILE A 490 23.97 7.87 -16.48
C ILE A 490 25.05 7.02 -15.81
N ALA A 491 24.74 5.77 -15.41
CA ALA A 491 25.72 4.83 -14.87
C ALA A 491 26.87 4.56 -15.88
N ARG A 492 26.52 4.35 -17.16
CA ARG A 492 27.49 4.19 -18.27
C ARG A 492 28.42 5.39 -18.38
N LYS A 493 27.84 6.59 -18.50
CA LYS A 493 28.62 7.82 -18.64
C LYS A 493 29.50 8.12 -17.41
N ALA A 494 28.99 7.81 -16.22
CA ALA A 494 29.75 7.93 -14.98
C ALA A 494 30.94 6.95 -14.94
N ALA A 495 30.71 5.69 -15.31
CA ALA A 495 31.75 4.66 -15.36
C ALA A 495 32.84 5.00 -16.39
N GLU A 496 32.47 5.50 -17.58
CA GLU A 496 33.39 5.97 -18.60
C GLU A 496 34.29 7.13 -18.11
N LYS A 497 33.76 7.96 -17.19
CA LYS A 497 34.52 9.04 -16.53
C LYS A 497 35.33 8.55 -15.31
N GLY A 498 35.21 7.28 -14.93
CA GLY A 498 35.88 6.71 -13.78
C GLY A 498 35.24 7.03 -12.44
N LEU A 499 34.01 7.58 -12.43
CA LEU A 499 33.25 7.82 -11.20
C LEU A 499 32.75 6.52 -10.60
N LYS A 500 32.51 6.51 -9.28
CA LYS A 500 31.94 5.37 -8.52
C LYS A 500 31.00 5.87 -7.44
N SER A 501 30.10 5.02 -6.99
CA SER A 501 29.36 5.25 -5.75
C SER A 501 30.29 5.30 -4.54
N LYS A 502 29.91 6.04 -3.50
CA LYS A 502 30.73 6.13 -2.30
C LYS A 502 30.71 4.82 -1.50
N PRO A 503 31.83 4.45 -0.82
CA PRO A 503 31.96 3.14 -0.16
C PRO A 503 31.00 2.90 1.01
N TRP A 504 30.43 3.94 1.58
CA TRP A 504 29.44 3.85 2.67
C TRP A 504 28.00 3.73 2.18
N VAL A 505 27.75 3.80 0.87
CA VAL A 505 26.39 3.75 0.30
C VAL A 505 25.99 2.34 -0.01
N LYS A 506 24.96 1.83 0.64
CA LYS A 506 24.29 0.60 0.25
C LYS A 506 23.46 0.84 -1.01
N THR A 507 23.89 0.25 -2.12
CA THR A 507 23.25 0.36 -3.42
C THR A 507 22.32 -0.82 -3.68
N ILE A 508 21.07 -0.55 -4.05
CA ILE A 508 20.04 -1.57 -4.29
C ILE A 508 19.42 -1.36 -5.67
N CYS A 509 19.32 -2.44 -6.46
CA CYS A 509 18.50 -2.47 -7.66
C CYS A 509 17.50 -3.63 -7.56
N ALA A 510 16.23 -3.28 -7.31
CA ALA A 510 15.13 -4.23 -7.20
C ALA A 510 13.97 -3.78 -8.10
N PRO A 511 14.03 -4.11 -9.39
CA PRO A 511 13.03 -3.68 -10.36
C PRO A 511 11.69 -4.38 -10.17
N GLY A 512 10.64 -3.78 -10.74
CA GLY A 512 9.27 -4.23 -10.58
C GLY A 512 8.82 -5.36 -11.50
N SER A 513 9.62 -5.79 -12.45
CA SER A 513 9.39 -6.99 -13.26
C SER A 513 10.66 -7.52 -13.92
N GLN A 514 10.62 -8.76 -14.37
CA GLN A 514 11.73 -9.38 -15.12
C GLN A 514 11.96 -8.68 -16.47
N VAL A 515 10.95 -8.02 -17.03
CA VAL A 515 11.09 -7.23 -18.26
C VAL A 515 12.19 -6.16 -18.14
N VAL A 516 12.34 -5.57 -16.94
CA VAL A 516 13.40 -4.57 -16.68
C VAL A 516 14.80 -5.21 -16.79
N ASP A 517 14.97 -6.38 -16.23
CA ASP A 517 16.21 -7.17 -16.38
C ASP A 517 16.46 -7.46 -17.86
N GLY A 518 15.45 -7.93 -18.58
CA GLY A 518 15.54 -8.27 -19.99
C GLY A 518 15.99 -7.10 -20.87
N TYR A 519 15.42 -5.88 -20.71
CA TYR A 519 15.87 -4.75 -21.52
C TYR A 519 17.22 -4.18 -21.07
N TYR A 520 17.59 -4.27 -19.80
CA TYR A 520 18.95 -3.92 -19.36
C TYR A 520 20.01 -4.85 -19.95
N GLN A 521 19.72 -6.14 -20.05
CA GLN A 521 20.59 -7.12 -20.74
C GLN A 521 20.73 -6.77 -22.22
N ARG A 522 19.62 -6.52 -22.94
CA ARG A 522 19.63 -6.17 -24.37
C ARG A 522 20.35 -4.86 -24.66
N ALA A 523 20.25 -3.86 -23.77
CA ALA A 523 20.94 -2.58 -23.89
C ALA A 523 22.39 -2.62 -23.38
N ASP A 524 22.88 -3.76 -22.87
CA ASP A 524 24.20 -3.93 -22.25
C ASP A 524 24.48 -2.89 -21.17
N LEU A 525 23.45 -2.64 -20.27
CA LEU A 525 23.52 -1.61 -19.20
C LEU A 525 23.86 -2.19 -17.83
N TRP A 526 23.72 -3.50 -17.62
CA TRP A 526 24.02 -4.10 -16.32
C TRP A 526 25.47 -3.89 -15.89
N LYS A 527 26.43 -4.07 -16.80
CA LYS A 527 27.85 -3.87 -16.47
C LYS A 527 28.15 -2.46 -15.95
N ASP A 528 27.38 -1.47 -16.43
CA ASP A 528 27.55 -0.07 -16.07
C ASP A 528 26.89 0.23 -14.73
N LEU A 529 25.70 -0.33 -14.47
CA LEU A 529 25.03 -0.28 -13.17
C LEU A 529 25.84 -1.02 -12.10
N GLU A 530 26.38 -2.20 -12.40
CA GLU A 530 27.25 -2.98 -11.52
C GLU A 530 28.55 -2.23 -11.19
N ALA A 531 29.10 -1.49 -12.16
CA ALA A 531 30.26 -0.62 -11.92
C ALA A 531 29.96 0.50 -10.91
N MET A 532 28.68 0.89 -10.77
CA MET A 532 28.21 1.81 -9.74
C MET A 532 27.74 1.09 -8.45
N GLY A 533 27.89 -0.23 -8.37
CA GLY A 533 27.47 -1.06 -7.24
C GLY A 533 26.00 -1.51 -7.27
N PHE A 534 25.21 -1.12 -8.26
CA PHE A 534 23.80 -1.51 -8.39
C PHE A 534 23.68 -2.87 -9.07
N TYR A 535 23.76 -3.94 -8.29
CA TYR A 535 23.49 -5.31 -8.73
C TYR A 535 22.01 -5.63 -8.56
N LEU A 536 21.50 -6.53 -9.42
CA LEU A 536 20.15 -7.05 -9.26
C LEU A 536 20.03 -7.79 -7.93
N SER A 537 19.16 -7.29 -7.06
CA SER A 537 19.05 -7.78 -5.67
C SER A 537 17.76 -8.55 -5.41
N GLY A 538 16.74 -8.40 -6.25
CA GLY A 538 15.43 -9.06 -6.13
C GLY A 538 14.41 -8.46 -7.09
N PHE A 539 13.25 -9.12 -7.21
CA PHE A 539 12.08 -8.60 -7.88
C PHE A 539 10.95 -8.52 -6.86
N GLY A 540 10.63 -7.31 -6.41
CA GLY A 540 9.62 -7.15 -5.37
C GLY A 540 9.63 -5.76 -4.74
N CYS A 541 8.67 -5.50 -3.89
CA CYS A 541 8.55 -4.26 -3.14
C CYS A 541 9.53 -4.29 -1.95
N THR A 542 10.72 -3.72 -2.14
CA THR A 542 11.82 -3.79 -1.16
C THR A 542 11.90 -2.55 -0.28
N THR A 543 12.73 -1.57 -0.64
CA THR A 543 13.05 -0.39 0.20
C THR A 543 11.81 0.39 0.63
N CYS A 544 10.83 0.56 -0.25
CA CYS A 544 9.62 1.35 0.02
C CYS A 544 8.74 0.79 1.15
N ILE A 545 8.86 -0.52 1.44
CA ILE A 545 8.14 -1.20 2.54
C ILE A 545 9.02 -1.55 3.72
N GLY A 546 10.31 -1.16 3.70
CA GLY A 546 11.26 -1.45 4.75
C GLY A 546 12.03 -2.76 4.60
N ASN A 547 12.00 -3.36 3.43
CA ASN A 547 12.76 -4.58 3.10
C ASN A 547 14.13 -4.27 2.47
N SER A 548 14.70 -3.11 2.76
CA SER A 548 16.07 -2.76 2.33
C SER A 548 17.13 -3.72 2.87
N GLY A 549 16.80 -4.49 3.91
CA GLY A 549 17.77 -5.25 4.69
C GLY A 549 18.68 -4.36 5.55
N PRO A 550 19.49 -4.96 6.42
CA PRO A 550 20.38 -4.23 7.32
C PRO A 550 21.48 -3.48 6.56
N LEU A 551 21.97 -2.38 7.12
CA LEU A 551 23.18 -1.72 6.63
C LEU A 551 24.43 -2.57 6.93
N PRO A 552 25.58 -2.29 6.27
CA PRO A 552 26.85 -2.84 6.72
C PRO A 552 27.08 -2.57 8.21
N GLU A 553 27.62 -3.57 8.92
CA GLU A 553 27.74 -3.52 10.38
C GLU A 553 28.52 -2.28 10.87
N GLU A 554 29.60 -1.96 10.21
CA GLU A 554 30.45 -0.81 10.52
C GLU A 554 29.73 0.53 10.31
N ILE A 555 28.82 0.61 9.33
CA ILE A 555 27.99 1.81 9.06
C ILE A 555 26.87 1.92 10.09
N SER A 556 26.15 0.83 10.34
CA SER A 556 25.11 0.78 11.37
C SER A 556 25.68 1.12 12.76
N ALA A 557 26.82 0.55 13.12
CA ALA A 557 27.53 0.84 14.37
C ALA A 557 27.90 2.35 14.47
N ALA A 558 28.52 2.90 13.43
CA ALA A 558 28.91 4.31 13.42
C ALA A 558 27.71 5.27 13.55
N ILE A 559 26.62 4.98 12.83
CA ILE A 559 25.37 5.78 12.93
C ILE A 559 24.83 5.73 14.37
N ASN A 560 24.77 4.55 14.96
CA ASN A 560 24.17 4.32 16.27
C ASN A 560 25.02 4.80 17.45
N GLU A 561 26.32 4.57 17.43
CA GLU A 561 27.24 4.97 18.49
C GLU A 561 27.44 6.49 18.53
N HIS A 562 27.38 7.14 17.38
CA HIS A 562 27.62 8.57 17.26
C HIS A 562 26.35 9.40 17.00
N ASP A 563 25.18 8.77 16.97
CA ASP A 563 23.88 9.41 16.66
C ASP A 563 23.93 10.24 15.37
N LEU A 564 24.49 9.68 14.30
CA LEU A 564 24.56 10.36 13.01
C LEU A 564 23.16 10.42 12.36
N THR A 565 22.87 11.54 11.72
CA THR A 565 21.69 11.68 10.86
C THR A 565 22.03 11.21 9.47
N ALA A 566 21.78 9.90 9.22
CA ALA A 566 21.92 9.27 7.92
C ALA A 566 20.69 9.52 7.05
N THR A 567 20.87 9.44 5.72
CA THR A 567 19.82 9.68 4.72
C THR A 567 19.66 8.49 3.78
N ALA A 568 18.47 8.36 3.18
CA ALA A 568 18.20 7.45 2.07
C ALA A 568 17.67 8.21 0.86
N VAL A 569 18.08 7.80 -0.33
CA VAL A 569 17.53 8.27 -1.60
C VAL A 569 16.96 7.08 -2.36
N LEU A 570 15.68 7.12 -2.69
CA LEU A 570 15.00 5.99 -3.31
C LEU A 570 14.03 6.43 -4.42
N SER A 571 13.88 5.61 -5.44
CA SER A 571 12.93 5.83 -6.53
C SER A 571 11.51 5.30 -6.22
N GLY A 572 11.13 5.30 -4.95
CA GLY A 572 9.86 4.79 -4.46
C GLY A 572 8.72 5.80 -4.46
N ASN A 573 7.62 5.44 -3.80
CA ASN A 573 6.43 6.27 -3.61
C ASN A 573 6.25 6.73 -2.15
N ARG A 574 6.96 6.15 -1.20
CA ARG A 574 6.89 6.48 0.23
C ARG A 574 8.27 6.64 0.83
N ASN A 575 8.41 7.66 1.65
CA ASN A 575 9.66 8.02 2.33
C ASN A 575 9.45 8.33 3.81
N PHE A 576 8.45 7.71 4.42
CA PHE A 576 8.13 7.96 5.83
C PHE A 576 9.30 7.57 6.73
N GLU A 577 9.59 8.41 7.71
CA GLU A 577 10.62 8.17 8.70
C GLU A 577 10.38 6.85 9.44
N GLY A 578 11.44 6.07 9.67
CA GLY A 578 11.39 4.76 10.30
C GLY A 578 10.82 3.63 9.45
N ARG A 579 10.30 3.94 8.24
CA ARG A 579 9.79 2.93 7.32
C ARG A 579 10.89 2.31 6.45
N ILE A 580 11.84 3.12 5.98
CA ILE A 580 12.85 2.71 5.00
C ILE A 580 13.95 1.86 5.65
N SER A 581 14.47 2.33 6.77
CA SER A 581 15.48 1.66 7.59
C SER A 581 15.43 2.20 9.03
N PRO A 582 15.70 1.37 10.06
CA PRO A 582 15.79 1.83 11.43
C PRO A 582 16.97 2.80 11.68
N ASP A 583 18.03 2.72 10.87
CA ASP A 583 19.24 3.51 11.01
C ASP A 583 19.18 4.84 10.25
N VAL A 584 18.13 5.08 9.44
CA VAL A 584 18.02 6.25 8.57
C VAL A 584 16.90 7.16 9.03
N LYS A 585 17.22 8.44 9.27
CA LYS A 585 16.26 9.42 9.78
C LYS A 585 15.60 10.25 8.67
N MET A 586 16.32 10.61 7.61
CA MET A 586 15.83 11.46 6.53
C MET A 586 15.75 10.67 5.22
N ASN A 587 14.59 10.65 4.59
CA ASN A 587 14.36 9.85 3.39
C ASN A 587 13.85 10.72 2.23
N TYR A 588 14.44 10.54 1.05
CA TYR A 588 14.13 11.36 -0.13
C TYR A 588 13.70 10.50 -1.31
N LEU A 589 12.59 10.89 -1.94
CA LEU A 589 12.15 10.33 -3.21
C LEU A 589 12.84 11.08 -4.35
N ALA A 590 13.35 10.34 -5.32
CA ALA A 590 14.02 10.88 -6.49
C ALA A 590 13.83 9.95 -7.69
N SER A 591 14.09 10.46 -8.91
CA SER A 591 14.12 9.60 -10.09
C SER A 591 15.25 8.57 -10.01
N PRO A 592 15.15 7.40 -10.66
CA PRO A 592 16.24 6.42 -10.75
C PRO A 592 17.58 7.02 -11.20
N ILE A 593 17.54 8.00 -12.10
CA ILE A 593 18.72 8.74 -12.56
C ILE A 593 19.39 9.49 -11.39
N MET A 594 18.57 10.19 -10.59
CA MET A 594 19.06 10.94 -9.42
C MET A 594 19.49 10.02 -8.28
N VAL A 595 18.93 8.83 -8.13
CA VAL A 595 19.40 7.82 -7.17
C VAL A 595 20.87 7.49 -7.42
N ILE A 596 21.27 7.28 -8.68
CA ILE A 596 22.66 7.03 -9.06
C ILE A 596 23.53 8.26 -8.80
N ALA A 597 23.05 9.46 -9.15
CA ALA A 597 23.78 10.70 -8.90
C ALA A 597 24.07 10.92 -7.40
N TYR A 598 23.09 10.69 -6.53
CA TYR A 598 23.26 10.77 -5.07
C TYR A 598 24.15 9.67 -4.50
N ALA A 599 24.17 8.46 -5.09
CA ALA A 599 25.10 7.40 -4.71
C ALA A 599 26.55 7.80 -4.98
N ILE A 600 26.80 8.49 -6.10
CA ILE A 600 28.12 9.01 -6.47
C ILE A 600 28.50 10.20 -5.56
N ALA A 601 27.55 11.12 -5.27
CA ALA A 601 27.78 12.23 -4.36
C ALA A 601 28.01 11.76 -2.91
N GLY A 602 27.27 10.71 -2.47
CA GLY A 602 27.36 10.11 -1.14
C GLY A 602 26.77 10.93 -0.01
N THR A 603 26.16 12.10 -0.31
CA THR A 603 25.58 13.00 0.68
C THR A 603 24.42 13.79 0.11
N MET A 604 23.46 14.16 0.95
CA MET A 604 22.40 15.11 0.59
C MET A 604 22.89 16.56 0.57
N ASP A 605 24.01 16.86 1.27
CA ASP A 605 24.64 18.19 1.28
C ASP A 605 25.46 18.44 -0.01
N PHE A 606 24.79 18.37 -1.16
CA PHE A 606 25.43 18.46 -2.47
C PHE A 606 24.62 19.34 -3.45
N ASP A 607 25.31 20.23 -4.16
CA ASP A 607 24.75 21.11 -5.18
C ASP A 607 25.11 20.59 -6.58
N PHE A 608 24.17 19.93 -7.23
CA PHE A 608 24.38 19.32 -8.55
C PHE A 608 24.65 20.32 -9.69
N GLU A 609 24.32 21.59 -9.49
CA GLU A 609 24.58 22.63 -10.51
C GLU A 609 26.03 23.13 -10.45
N ASN A 610 26.59 23.25 -9.22
CA ASN A 610 27.86 23.97 -8.99
C ASN A 610 28.99 23.09 -8.44
N GLU A 611 28.71 21.89 -7.94
CA GLU A 611 29.73 20.99 -7.37
C GLU A 611 30.01 19.81 -8.31
N ALA A 612 31.28 19.43 -8.42
CA ALA A 612 31.70 18.30 -9.21
C ALA A 612 31.45 16.99 -8.46
N LEU A 613 30.87 15.99 -9.14
CA LEU A 613 30.69 14.62 -8.62
C LEU A 613 32.02 13.89 -8.37
N GLY A 614 33.07 14.32 -9.04
CA GLY A 614 34.42 13.77 -8.95
C GLY A 614 35.30 14.29 -10.08
N GLN A 615 36.42 13.61 -10.30
CA GLN A 615 37.35 13.93 -11.39
C GLN A 615 37.48 12.74 -12.35
N ASP A 616 37.62 13.02 -13.62
CA ASP A 616 37.90 12.00 -14.63
C ASP A 616 39.36 11.51 -14.55
N GLN A 617 39.71 10.54 -15.40
CA GLN A 617 41.05 9.95 -15.44
C GLN A 617 42.16 10.96 -15.81
N ASP A 618 41.81 12.09 -16.39
CA ASP A 618 42.71 13.18 -16.75
C ASP A 618 42.77 14.27 -15.67
N GLY A 619 42.00 14.11 -14.58
CA GLY A 619 41.90 15.06 -13.48
C GLY A 619 40.98 16.26 -13.72
N ASN A 620 40.09 16.20 -14.71
CA ASN A 620 39.10 17.23 -14.94
C ASN A 620 37.88 17.01 -14.05
N ASP A 621 37.30 18.07 -13.53
CA ASP A 621 36.06 18.01 -12.76
C ASP A 621 34.91 17.54 -13.62
N VAL A 622 34.12 16.59 -13.11
CA VAL A 622 32.93 16.03 -13.78
C VAL A 622 31.68 16.47 -13.03
N PHE A 623 30.79 17.18 -13.71
CA PHE A 623 29.51 17.65 -13.17
C PHE A 623 28.35 16.75 -13.63
N LEU A 624 27.20 16.85 -12.97
CA LEU A 624 26.01 16.08 -13.33
C LEU A 624 25.63 16.27 -14.81
N LYS A 625 25.69 17.49 -15.32
CA LYS A 625 25.40 17.82 -16.72
C LYS A 625 26.28 17.10 -17.75
N ASP A 626 27.51 16.72 -17.36
CA ASP A 626 28.48 16.06 -18.24
C ASP A 626 28.16 14.58 -18.44
N ILE A 627 27.37 14.00 -17.53
CA ILE A 627 26.95 12.59 -17.57
C ILE A 627 25.44 12.41 -17.73
N TRP A 628 24.66 13.51 -17.78
CA TRP A 628 23.21 13.42 -17.99
C TRP A 628 22.89 12.87 -19.38
N PRO A 629 22.05 11.81 -19.51
CA PRO A 629 21.67 11.28 -20.82
C PRO A 629 20.73 12.24 -21.55
N SER A 630 20.86 12.38 -22.85
CA SER A 630 19.90 13.13 -23.65
C SER A 630 18.59 12.34 -23.85
N THR A 631 17.50 13.05 -24.15
CA THR A 631 16.21 12.41 -24.46
C THR A 631 16.34 11.49 -25.67
N GLU A 632 17.09 11.89 -26.71
CA GLU A 632 17.35 11.08 -27.89
C GLU A 632 18.09 9.78 -27.56
N GLU A 633 19.13 9.83 -26.72
CA GLU A 633 19.86 8.61 -26.25
C GLU A 633 18.92 7.65 -25.51
N ILE A 634 18.02 8.16 -24.68
CA ILE A 634 17.03 7.35 -23.94
C ILE A 634 16.06 6.69 -24.91
N GLU A 635 15.46 7.48 -25.82
CA GLU A 635 14.49 6.99 -26.81
C GLU A 635 15.08 5.96 -27.77
N ASP A 636 16.27 6.21 -28.29
CA ASP A 636 16.98 5.27 -29.17
C ASP A 636 17.26 3.94 -28.44
N THR A 637 17.65 4.01 -27.17
CA THR A 637 17.91 2.80 -26.38
C THR A 637 16.62 2.04 -26.08
N ILE A 638 15.53 2.73 -25.77
CA ILE A 638 14.19 2.14 -25.59
C ILE A 638 13.77 1.39 -26.88
N GLN A 639 13.87 2.03 -28.02
CA GLN A 639 13.49 1.42 -29.30
C GLN A 639 14.31 0.17 -29.65
N GLN A 640 15.57 0.12 -29.23
CA GLN A 640 16.46 -1.02 -29.48
C GLN A 640 16.25 -2.18 -28.50
N ALA A 641 15.96 -1.87 -27.23
CA ALA A 641 15.96 -2.86 -26.15
C ALA A 641 14.57 -3.41 -25.82
N ILE A 642 13.50 -2.62 -26.04
CA ILE A 642 12.14 -2.97 -25.63
C ILE A 642 11.30 -3.35 -26.85
N SER A 643 10.71 -4.53 -26.78
CA SER A 643 9.83 -5.03 -27.84
C SER A 643 8.72 -5.91 -27.25
N ARG A 644 7.66 -6.14 -28.01
CA ARG A 644 6.56 -7.04 -27.67
C ARG A 644 7.04 -8.43 -27.27
N GLU A 645 8.00 -8.98 -28.01
CA GLU A 645 8.53 -10.31 -27.80
C GLU A 645 9.23 -10.46 -26.44
N LEU A 646 9.75 -9.35 -25.88
CA LEU A 646 10.31 -9.34 -24.54
C LEU A 646 9.22 -9.63 -23.50
N TYR A 647 8.12 -8.87 -23.54
CA TYR A 647 7.00 -9.08 -22.64
C TYR A 647 6.35 -10.46 -22.80
N GLU A 648 6.15 -10.91 -24.04
CA GLU A 648 5.60 -12.25 -24.33
C GLU A 648 6.47 -13.37 -23.76
N ALA A 649 7.80 -13.22 -23.82
CA ALA A 649 8.73 -14.22 -23.28
C ALA A 649 8.72 -14.25 -21.76
N ASP A 650 8.77 -13.07 -21.10
CA ASP A 650 8.88 -12.99 -19.64
C ASP A 650 7.57 -13.38 -18.94
N TYR A 651 6.41 -13.12 -19.56
CA TYR A 651 5.11 -13.50 -19.01
C TYR A 651 4.52 -14.82 -19.53
N ALA A 652 5.23 -15.56 -20.39
CA ALA A 652 4.71 -16.80 -20.99
C ALA A 652 4.26 -17.84 -19.95
N ASP A 653 5.01 -17.98 -18.88
CA ASP A 653 4.80 -18.95 -17.80
C ASP A 653 4.59 -18.28 -16.42
N VAL A 654 3.98 -17.09 -16.39
CA VAL A 654 3.87 -16.21 -15.20
C VAL A 654 3.31 -16.90 -13.95
N PHE A 655 2.44 -17.89 -14.09
CA PHE A 655 1.83 -18.64 -12.97
C PHE A 655 2.59 -19.92 -12.62
N LYS A 656 3.61 -20.30 -13.40
CA LYS A 656 4.34 -21.56 -13.20
C LYS A 656 5.38 -21.45 -12.09
N GLY A 657 6.03 -20.29 -11.97
CA GLY A 657 7.11 -20.04 -11.03
C GLY A 657 8.41 -20.77 -11.33
N ASP A 658 9.40 -20.55 -10.49
CA ASP A 658 10.70 -21.16 -10.55
C ASP A 658 10.68 -22.63 -10.06
N LYS A 659 11.85 -23.27 -10.04
CA LYS A 659 11.98 -24.64 -9.59
C LYS A 659 11.63 -24.82 -8.11
N GLN A 660 12.01 -23.88 -7.26
CA GLN A 660 11.75 -23.96 -5.82
C GLN A 660 10.23 -23.91 -5.57
N TRP A 661 9.51 -23.01 -6.23
CA TRP A 661 8.04 -22.95 -6.16
C TRP A 661 7.37 -24.24 -6.61
N GLN A 662 7.86 -24.84 -7.72
CA GLN A 662 7.29 -26.08 -8.27
C GLN A 662 7.55 -27.32 -7.39
N GLU A 663 8.63 -27.32 -6.61
CA GLU A 663 9.05 -28.44 -5.74
C GLU A 663 8.50 -28.32 -4.30
N LEU A 664 7.76 -27.25 -3.96
CA LEU A 664 7.10 -27.12 -2.66
C LEU A 664 6.19 -28.32 -2.38
N ASP A 665 6.28 -28.86 -1.16
CA ASP A 665 5.36 -29.92 -0.70
C ASP A 665 4.03 -29.30 -0.29
N VAL A 666 2.98 -29.57 -1.06
CA VAL A 666 1.68 -28.89 -0.92
C VAL A 666 0.65 -29.87 -0.43
N PRO A 667 -0.11 -29.57 0.65
CA PRO A 667 -1.24 -30.36 1.08
C PRO A 667 -2.28 -30.51 -0.03
N THR A 668 -2.94 -31.65 -0.08
CA THR A 668 -3.99 -31.93 -1.08
C THR A 668 -5.35 -32.02 -0.39
N GLY A 669 -6.39 -31.46 -1.00
CA GLY A 669 -7.77 -31.53 -0.49
C GLY A 669 -8.52 -30.21 -0.59
N ASP A 670 -9.85 -30.28 -0.44
CA ASP A 670 -10.74 -29.11 -0.54
C ASP A 670 -10.68 -28.22 0.73
N THR A 671 -10.21 -28.78 1.85
CA THR A 671 -9.95 -28.06 3.09
C THR A 671 -8.47 -28.12 3.42
N PHE A 672 -7.93 -27.06 4.02
CA PHE A 672 -6.53 -26.98 4.41
C PHE A 672 -6.28 -27.81 5.66
N GLU A 673 -5.16 -28.55 5.70
CA GLU A 673 -4.71 -29.29 6.88
C GLU A 673 -3.85 -28.36 7.76
N TRP A 674 -4.46 -27.85 8.83
CA TRP A 674 -3.81 -26.90 9.72
C TRP A 674 -2.77 -27.59 10.63
N ASP A 675 -1.54 -27.04 10.64
CA ASP A 675 -0.55 -27.42 11.64
C ASP A 675 -0.67 -26.54 12.89
N GLU A 676 -0.94 -27.16 14.03
CA GLU A 676 -1.04 -26.46 15.31
C GLU A 676 0.30 -25.86 15.79
N ASN A 677 1.43 -26.31 15.23
CA ASN A 677 2.77 -25.79 15.54
C ASN A 677 3.20 -24.69 14.57
N SER A 678 2.47 -24.46 13.48
CA SER A 678 2.81 -23.40 12.55
C SER A 678 2.85 -22.04 13.23
N THR A 679 3.90 -21.27 12.92
CA THR A 679 4.07 -19.90 13.42
C THR A 679 3.73 -18.84 12.36
N TYR A 680 3.34 -19.28 11.14
CA TYR A 680 2.95 -18.41 10.02
C TYR A 680 1.48 -18.53 9.63
N ILE A 681 0.92 -19.74 9.62
CA ILE A 681 -0.43 -20.04 9.13
C ILE A 681 -1.24 -20.75 10.22
N ARG A 682 -2.26 -20.08 10.75
CA ARG A 682 -3.12 -20.61 11.82
C ARG A 682 -4.58 -20.42 11.48
N LYS A 683 -5.41 -21.41 11.77
CA LYS A 683 -6.86 -21.32 11.65
C LYS A 683 -7.39 -20.15 12.49
N ALA A 684 -8.09 -19.23 11.83
CA ALA A 684 -8.67 -18.08 12.52
C ALA A 684 -9.92 -18.49 13.35
N PRO A 685 -10.10 -17.93 14.56
CA PRO A 685 -11.19 -18.36 15.46
C PRO A 685 -12.54 -17.67 15.21
N TYR A 686 -12.70 -16.94 14.09
CA TYR A 686 -13.86 -16.08 13.84
C TYR A 686 -15.20 -16.82 13.75
N PHE A 687 -15.15 -18.10 13.41
CA PHE A 687 -16.36 -18.94 13.21
C PHE A 687 -16.53 -20.02 14.28
N ASP A 688 -15.67 -20.04 15.30
CA ASP A 688 -15.71 -21.05 16.36
C ASP A 688 -17.02 -20.95 17.12
N GLY A 689 -17.79 -22.06 17.11
CA GLY A 689 -19.09 -22.11 17.78
C GLY A 689 -20.18 -21.23 17.17
N MET A 690 -20.00 -20.75 15.94
CA MET A 690 -20.97 -19.90 15.24
C MET A 690 -22.31 -20.63 15.06
N PRO A 691 -23.45 -20.10 15.60
CA PRO A 691 -24.75 -20.69 15.39
C PRO A 691 -25.29 -20.42 13.98
N VAL A 692 -26.19 -21.27 13.51
CA VAL A 692 -26.86 -21.12 12.20
C VAL A 692 -27.61 -19.78 12.12
N GLU A 693 -28.37 -19.44 13.17
CA GLU A 693 -29.04 -18.14 13.26
C GLU A 693 -28.17 -17.14 14.02
N PRO A 694 -28.18 -15.84 13.63
CA PRO A 694 -27.41 -14.84 14.35
C PRO A 694 -27.90 -14.66 15.79
N VAL A 695 -26.96 -14.42 16.70
CA VAL A 695 -27.27 -14.08 18.08
C VAL A 695 -27.80 -12.63 18.11
N ALA A 696 -28.88 -12.41 18.87
CA ALA A 696 -29.44 -11.06 19.00
C ALA A 696 -28.39 -10.06 19.55
N VAL A 697 -28.36 -8.86 18.99
CA VAL A 697 -27.53 -7.77 19.46
C VAL A 697 -27.95 -7.38 20.88
N THR A 698 -26.98 -7.22 21.76
CA THR A 698 -27.16 -6.77 23.12
C THR A 698 -26.49 -5.44 23.38
N ASP A 699 -26.99 -4.70 24.36
CA ASP A 699 -26.32 -3.52 24.88
C ASP A 699 -24.98 -3.93 25.54
N ILE A 700 -24.00 -3.04 25.55
CA ILE A 700 -22.71 -3.28 26.17
C ILE A 700 -22.78 -2.76 27.61
N GLN A 701 -22.44 -3.61 28.59
CA GLN A 701 -22.51 -3.29 30.00
C GLN A 701 -21.18 -3.59 30.70
N GLY A 702 -20.77 -2.69 31.58
CA GLY A 702 -19.62 -2.87 32.45
C GLY A 702 -18.28 -2.86 31.70
N ALA A 703 -18.21 -2.22 30.53
CA ALA A 703 -16.99 -2.24 29.72
C ALA A 703 -15.88 -1.39 30.35
N ARG A 704 -14.63 -1.82 30.14
CA ARG A 704 -13.42 -1.09 30.59
C ARG A 704 -12.65 -0.53 29.40
N VAL A 705 -11.95 0.58 29.64
CA VAL A 705 -11.11 1.19 28.62
C VAL A 705 -9.78 0.43 28.51
N LEU A 706 -9.50 -0.17 27.35
CA LEU A 706 -8.22 -0.82 27.09
C LEU A 706 -7.15 0.18 26.62
N ALA A 707 -7.57 1.16 25.83
CA ALA A 707 -6.68 2.21 25.35
C ALA A 707 -7.43 3.56 25.25
N LYS A 708 -6.78 4.62 25.73
CA LYS A 708 -7.20 6.01 25.57
C LYS A 708 -6.16 6.73 24.71
N LEU A 709 -6.54 7.09 23.50
CA LEU A 709 -5.64 7.52 22.43
C LEU A 709 -5.99 8.96 21.97
N GLY A 710 -5.01 9.67 21.42
CA GLY A 710 -5.19 11.00 20.87
C GLY A 710 -5.68 11.03 19.42
N ASP A 711 -5.37 12.13 18.70
CA ASP A 711 -5.71 12.36 17.30
C ASP A 711 -4.78 11.58 16.35
N SER A 712 -5.25 11.34 15.12
CA SER A 712 -4.50 10.78 14.00
C SER A 712 -3.82 9.44 14.32
N VAL A 713 -4.49 8.59 15.08
CA VAL A 713 -4.03 7.21 15.34
C VAL A 713 -4.17 6.42 14.05
N THR A 714 -3.05 6.03 13.47
CA THR A 714 -3.00 5.31 12.20
C THR A 714 -3.29 3.82 12.36
N THR A 715 -3.62 3.16 11.24
CA THR A 715 -3.71 1.70 11.19
C THR A 715 -2.36 1.02 11.52
N ASP A 716 -1.23 1.72 11.30
CA ASP A 716 0.10 1.27 11.72
C ASP A 716 0.30 1.31 13.25
N HIS A 717 -0.33 2.25 13.93
CA HIS A 717 -0.35 2.28 15.39
C HIS A 717 -1.18 1.13 15.96
N ILE A 718 -2.30 0.79 15.31
CA ILE A 718 -3.21 -0.26 15.76
C ILE A 718 -2.69 -1.64 15.42
N SER A 719 -2.22 -1.86 14.19
CA SER A 719 -1.68 -3.14 13.70
C SER A 719 -0.39 -2.93 12.93
N PRO A 720 0.76 -2.83 13.62
CA PRO A 720 2.06 -2.63 12.98
C PRO A 720 2.44 -3.82 12.09
N ALA A 721 3.24 -3.56 11.05
CA ALA A 721 3.83 -4.57 10.18
C ALA A 721 5.33 -4.77 10.43
N SER A 722 5.89 -4.03 11.38
CA SER A 722 7.32 -3.98 11.70
C SER A 722 7.89 -5.29 12.23
N SER A 723 9.23 -5.33 12.40
CA SER A 723 9.94 -6.43 13.05
C SER A 723 9.44 -6.66 14.47
N ILE A 724 9.44 -7.92 14.89
CA ILE A 724 9.00 -8.36 16.22
C ILE A 724 10.13 -8.15 17.22
N LYS A 725 9.87 -7.31 18.22
CA LYS A 725 10.88 -6.94 19.22
C LYS A 725 11.00 -8.02 20.31
N PRO A 726 12.22 -8.36 20.75
CA PRO A 726 12.41 -9.25 21.90
C PRO A 726 11.70 -8.77 23.16
N GLY A 727 11.19 -9.70 23.94
CA GLY A 727 10.49 -9.42 25.19
C GLY A 727 9.04 -8.93 25.05
N THR A 728 8.53 -8.77 23.84
CA THR A 728 7.11 -8.49 23.57
C THR A 728 6.28 -9.77 23.61
N PRO A 729 4.95 -9.70 23.83
CA PRO A 729 4.09 -10.89 23.81
C PRO A 729 4.20 -11.71 22.52
N ALA A 730 4.38 -11.06 21.37
CA ALA A 730 4.59 -11.75 20.08
C ALA A 730 5.93 -12.49 20.04
N ALA A 731 7.01 -11.90 20.55
CA ALA A 731 8.30 -12.56 20.63
C ALA A 731 8.26 -13.76 21.59
N GLN A 732 7.61 -13.60 22.76
CA GLN A 732 7.45 -14.69 23.72
C GLN A 732 6.71 -15.89 23.12
N TYR A 733 5.65 -15.64 22.35
CA TYR A 733 4.94 -16.69 21.61
C TYR A 733 5.87 -17.42 20.63
N LEU A 734 6.70 -16.70 19.88
CA LEU A 734 7.66 -17.30 18.95
C LEU A 734 8.75 -18.09 19.67
N ASP A 735 9.30 -17.57 20.78
CA ASP A 735 10.26 -18.26 21.64
C ASP A 735 9.69 -19.59 22.18
N GLU A 736 8.44 -19.59 22.63
CA GLU A 736 7.72 -20.78 23.11
C GLU A 736 7.53 -21.85 22.01
N HIS A 737 7.49 -21.43 20.74
CA HIS A 737 7.42 -22.32 19.57
C HIS A 737 8.81 -22.64 18.98
N GLY A 738 9.91 -22.24 19.64
CA GLY A 738 11.27 -22.59 19.25
C GLY A 738 11.81 -21.80 18.06
N VAL A 739 11.17 -20.68 17.70
CA VAL A 739 11.66 -19.79 16.64
C VAL A 739 12.83 -18.97 17.18
N GLU A 740 13.97 -19.03 16.52
CA GLU A 740 15.14 -18.24 16.89
C GLU A 740 14.96 -16.75 16.54
N ARG A 741 15.63 -15.85 17.27
CA ARG A 741 15.44 -14.39 17.10
C ARG A 741 15.66 -13.91 15.68
N HIS A 742 16.63 -14.45 14.95
CA HIS A 742 16.91 -14.06 13.56
C HIS A 742 15.81 -14.49 12.59
N ASP A 743 14.95 -15.46 12.99
CA ASP A 743 13.83 -15.97 12.21
C ASP A 743 12.47 -15.39 12.63
N TYR A 744 12.43 -14.44 13.57
CA TYR A 744 11.16 -13.82 13.97
C TYR A 744 10.43 -13.19 12.77
N ASN A 745 11.20 -12.69 11.81
CA ASN A 745 10.68 -11.96 10.66
C ASN A 745 9.85 -10.74 11.13
N SER A 746 8.73 -10.43 10.51
CA SER A 746 7.90 -9.28 10.85
C SER A 746 6.47 -9.67 11.20
N LEU A 747 5.76 -8.76 11.86
CA LEU A 747 4.31 -8.88 12.02
C LEU A 747 3.61 -8.92 10.65
N GLY A 748 4.15 -8.20 9.64
CA GLY A 748 3.62 -8.22 8.27
C GLY A 748 3.64 -9.60 7.63
N SER A 749 4.76 -10.31 7.73
CA SER A 749 4.93 -11.66 7.18
C SER A 749 4.11 -12.73 7.92
N ARG A 750 3.70 -12.47 9.17
CA ARG A 750 2.95 -13.40 10.02
C ARG A 750 1.46 -13.12 10.11
N ARG A 751 0.91 -12.29 9.21
CA ARG A 751 -0.51 -11.95 9.18
C ARG A 751 -1.46 -13.14 8.98
N GLY A 752 -0.98 -14.28 8.52
CA GLY A 752 -1.72 -15.54 8.49
C GLY A 752 -1.84 -16.25 9.85
N ASN A 753 -1.21 -15.71 10.90
CA ASN A 753 -1.25 -16.27 12.26
C ASN A 753 -1.91 -15.29 13.25
N HIS A 754 -3.17 -15.53 13.58
CA HIS A 754 -3.93 -14.68 14.49
C HIS A 754 -3.31 -14.58 15.89
N GLU A 755 -2.61 -15.60 16.36
CA GLU A 755 -1.95 -15.61 17.68
C GLU A 755 -0.82 -14.57 17.74
N VAL A 756 -0.01 -14.47 16.69
CA VAL A 756 1.03 -13.44 16.58
C VAL A 756 0.38 -12.06 16.42
N MET A 757 -0.63 -11.94 15.55
CA MET A 757 -1.25 -10.66 15.24
C MET A 757 -2.04 -10.06 16.40
N MET A 758 -2.71 -10.87 17.21
CA MET A 758 -3.36 -10.40 18.45
C MET A 758 -2.35 -9.77 19.41
N ARG A 759 -1.18 -10.42 19.55
CA ARG A 759 -0.09 -9.95 20.41
C ARG A 759 0.60 -8.71 19.86
N GLY A 760 0.53 -8.51 18.53
CA GLY A 760 1.01 -7.32 17.83
C GLY A 760 -0.01 -6.16 17.80
N THR A 761 -1.28 -6.41 18.12
CA THR A 761 -2.31 -5.36 18.07
C THR A 761 -2.08 -4.32 19.17
N PHE A 762 -2.05 -3.04 18.78
CA PHE A 762 -1.64 -1.90 19.59
C PHE A 762 -0.19 -1.99 20.14
N ALA A 763 0.67 -2.81 19.55
CA ALA A 763 2.05 -2.98 20.00
C ALA A 763 3.06 -2.04 19.34
N ASN A 764 2.60 -1.06 18.56
CA ASN A 764 3.48 -0.06 17.97
C ASN A 764 4.20 0.72 19.08
N ILE A 765 5.53 0.80 18.97
CA ILE A 765 6.40 1.42 19.98
C ILE A 765 6.14 2.92 20.19
N ARG A 766 5.45 3.59 19.27
CA ARG A 766 5.08 5.00 19.33
C ARG A 766 3.67 5.23 19.83
N LEU A 767 2.92 4.17 20.05
CA LEU A 767 1.56 4.32 20.55
C LEU A 767 1.58 5.02 21.90
N GLN A 768 0.87 6.14 22.01
CA GLN A 768 0.71 6.92 23.23
C GLN A 768 -0.65 6.55 23.86
N ASN A 769 -0.65 5.55 24.73
CA ASN A 769 -1.84 5.25 25.52
C ASN A 769 -1.83 6.11 26.79
N GLN A 770 -2.75 7.08 26.88
CA GLN A 770 -2.83 8.04 27.99
C GLN A 770 -3.13 7.40 29.36
N LEU A 771 -3.36 6.08 29.42
CA LEU A 771 -3.51 5.35 30.67
C LEU A 771 -2.16 5.08 31.37
N VAL A 772 -1.04 5.21 30.64
CA VAL A 772 0.32 4.94 31.10
C VAL A 772 1.28 6.03 30.65
N ASP A 773 2.40 6.21 31.38
CA ASP A 773 3.37 7.27 31.13
C ASP A 773 4.46 6.89 30.12
N ILE A 774 4.39 5.70 29.51
CA ILE A 774 5.36 5.20 28.52
C ILE A 774 4.69 4.93 27.18
N ALA A 775 5.43 5.22 26.10
CA ALA A 775 5.02 4.85 24.75
C ALA A 775 5.13 3.34 24.52
N GLY A 776 4.32 2.81 23.62
CA GLY A 776 4.31 1.41 23.24
C GLY A 776 2.99 0.69 23.54
N GLY A 777 3.01 -0.63 23.42
CA GLY A 777 1.86 -1.50 23.60
C GLY A 777 1.46 -1.75 25.06
N TYR A 778 1.38 -0.70 25.86
CA TYR A 778 1.10 -0.83 27.30
C TYR A 778 -0.24 -0.19 27.69
N THR A 779 -0.82 -0.72 28.77
CA THR A 779 -2.07 -0.25 29.38
C THR A 779 -2.08 -0.48 30.88
N ARG A 780 -3.19 -0.20 31.53
CA ARG A 780 -3.47 -0.61 32.92
C ARG A 780 -4.43 -1.79 32.94
N ASP A 781 -4.12 -2.76 33.77
CA ASP A 781 -4.98 -3.93 34.01
C ASP A 781 -5.84 -3.74 35.26
N PHE A 782 -7.06 -3.26 35.06
CA PHE A 782 -8.02 -3.05 36.16
C PHE A 782 -8.66 -4.34 36.72
N THR A 783 -8.30 -5.51 36.17
CA THR A 783 -8.69 -6.79 36.79
C THR A 783 -7.81 -7.15 37.98
N GLN A 784 -6.65 -6.49 38.09
CA GLN A 784 -5.66 -6.72 39.14
C GLN A 784 -5.71 -5.61 40.21
N GLU A 785 -5.37 -5.96 41.45
CA GLU A 785 -5.29 -4.98 42.57
C GLU A 785 -4.25 -3.89 42.26
N GLY A 786 -4.64 -2.63 42.35
CA GLY A 786 -3.79 -1.49 42.09
C GLY A 786 -3.63 -1.15 40.60
N ALA A 787 -4.35 -1.83 39.73
CA ALA A 787 -4.35 -1.62 38.27
C ALA A 787 -2.91 -1.45 37.72
N PRO A 788 -2.05 -2.49 37.79
CA PRO A 788 -0.67 -2.40 37.33
C PRO A 788 -0.58 -2.15 35.83
N GLN A 789 0.56 -1.58 35.40
CA GLN A 789 0.90 -1.51 34.00
C GLN A 789 1.16 -2.93 33.45
N ALA A 790 0.59 -3.22 32.29
CA ALA A 790 0.74 -4.50 31.59
C ALA A 790 0.83 -4.24 30.07
N PHE A 791 1.28 -5.23 29.31
CA PHE A 791 1.04 -5.21 27.87
C PHE A 791 -0.46 -5.24 27.57
N ILE A 792 -0.87 -4.54 26.50
CA ILE A 792 -2.28 -4.48 26.06
C ILE A 792 -2.83 -5.89 25.82
N TYR A 793 -2.03 -6.77 25.19
CA TYR A 793 -2.42 -8.17 24.98
C TYR A 793 -2.68 -8.89 26.30
N ASP A 794 -1.74 -8.85 27.25
CA ASP A 794 -1.85 -9.57 28.53
C ASP A 794 -3.06 -9.09 29.36
N ALA A 795 -3.27 -7.76 29.40
CA ALA A 795 -4.45 -7.18 30.04
C ALA A 795 -5.74 -7.67 29.37
N SER A 796 -5.78 -7.72 28.03
CA SER A 796 -6.96 -8.18 27.27
C SER A 796 -7.31 -9.64 27.60
N VAL A 797 -6.31 -10.50 27.76
CA VAL A 797 -6.51 -11.91 28.20
C VAL A 797 -7.18 -11.97 29.58
N ASN A 798 -6.72 -11.13 30.52
CA ASN A 798 -7.30 -11.07 31.86
C ASN A 798 -8.75 -10.55 31.85
N TYR A 799 -9.04 -9.50 31.06
CA TYR A 799 -10.41 -8.99 30.90
C TYR A 799 -11.36 -10.04 30.29
N LYS A 800 -10.88 -10.75 29.24
CA LYS A 800 -11.67 -11.84 28.64
C LYS A 800 -11.97 -12.97 29.63
N ALA A 801 -10.97 -13.37 30.42
CA ALA A 801 -11.16 -14.38 31.47
C ALA A 801 -12.15 -13.95 32.57
N ALA A 802 -12.21 -12.64 32.86
CA ALA A 802 -13.17 -12.04 33.76
C ALA A 802 -14.57 -11.78 33.16
N GLY A 803 -14.73 -11.99 31.83
CA GLY A 803 -15.98 -11.71 31.10
C GLY A 803 -16.30 -10.21 30.96
N ILE A 804 -15.30 -9.35 31.05
CA ILE A 804 -15.44 -7.88 30.99
C ILE A 804 -15.24 -7.42 29.56
N PRO A 805 -16.24 -6.80 28.91
CA PRO A 805 -16.08 -6.23 27.57
C PRO A 805 -15.15 -5.00 27.61
N LEU A 806 -14.55 -4.69 26.46
CA LEU A 806 -13.59 -3.61 26.33
C LEU A 806 -14.07 -2.52 25.34
N VAL A 807 -13.61 -1.29 25.60
CA VAL A 807 -13.77 -0.15 24.70
C VAL A 807 -12.44 0.56 24.49
N VAL A 808 -12.32 1.25 23.34
CA VAL A 808 -11.22 2.16 23.03
C VAL A 808 -11.78 3.57 22.91
N LEU A 809 -11.08 4.55 23.49
CA LEU A 809 -11.34 5.98 23.30
C LEU A 809 -10.27 6.55 22.38
N GLY A 810 -10.68 7.33 21.35
CA GLY A 810 -9.78 7.96 20.41
C GLY A 810 -10.17 9.41 20.10
N GLY A 811 -9.26 10.14 19.47
CA GLY A 811 -9.48 11.51 19.00
C GLY A 811 -9.97 11.54 17.53
N LYS A 812 -9.47 12.52 16.77
CA LYS A 812 -9.82 12.75 15.35
C LYS A 812 -9.07 11.80 14.44
N GLU A 813 -9.67 11.50 13.27
CA GLU A 813 -9.05 10.74 12.18
C GLU A 813 -8.55 9.35 12.61
N TYR A 814 -9.30 8.67 13.47
CA TYR A 814 -8.94 7.35 13.97
C TYR A 814 -8.95 6.32 12.85
N GLY A 815 -7.85 5.58 12.70
CA GLY A 815 -7.66 4.56 11.67
C GLY A 815 -7.16 5.11 10.33
N THR A 816 -6.58 6.31 10.30
CA THR A 816 -5.95 6.89 9.10
C THR A 816 -4.75 6.04 8.63
N GLY A 817 -4.38 6.13 7.35
CA GLY A 817 -3.25 5.41 6.77
C GLY A 817 -3.65 4.28 5.85
N SER A 818 -2.82 3.21 5.76
CA SER A 818 -3.07 2.08 4.88
C SER A 818 -4.27 1.24 5.33
N SER A 819 -4.97 0.64 4.36
CA SER A 819 -6.12 -0.23 4.63
C SER A 819 -5.65 -1.57 5.24
N ARG A 820 -5.68 -1.68 6.56
CA ARG A 820 -5.29 -2.88 7.30
C ARG A 820 -6.49 -3.48 8.01
N ASP A 821 -6.94 -4.62 7.53
CA ASP A 821 -8.01 -5.41 8.16
C ASP A 821 -7.63 -5.87 9.57
N TRP A 822 -6.37 -6.22 9.80
CA TRP A 822 -5.87 -6.60 11.12
C TRP A 822 -6.04 -5.51 12.19
N ALA A 823 -6.13 -4.24 11.81
CA ALA A 823 -6.49 -3.18 12.75
C ALA A 823 -7.91 -3.38 13.34
N ALA A 824 -8.83 -4.01 12.60
CA ALA A 824 -10.16 -4.37 13.09
C ALA A 824 -10.23 -5.82 13.60
N LYS A 825 -9.61 -6.78 12.90
CA LYS A 825 -9.52 -8.19 13.33
C LYS A 825 -8.89 -8.30 14.72
N GLY A 826 -7.72 -7.67 14.92
CA GLY A 826 -7.04 -7.64 16.21
C GLY A 826 -7.86 -6.94 17.30
N THR A 827 -8.51 -5.82 16.97
CA THR A 827 -9.40 -5.10 17.88
C THR A 827 -10.52 -6.01 18.40
N ASN A 828 -11.21 -6.73 17.52
CA ASN A 828 -12.24 -7.71 17.91
C ASN A 828 -11.64 -8.84 18.77
N LEU A 829 -10.53 -9.41 18.33
CA LEU A 829 -9.89 -10.56 19.01
C LEU A 829 -9.39 -10.22 20.41
N LEU A 830 -9.01 -8.97 20.69
CA LEU A 830 -8.69 -8.49 22.04
C LEU A 830 -9.94 -8.34 22.95
N GLY A 831 -11.15 -8.47 22.42
CA GLY A 831 -12.39 -8.36 23.18
C GLY A 831 -12.99 -6.95 23.23
N ILE A 832 -12.50 -6.05 22.37
CA ILE A 832 -13.06 -4.69 22.20
C ILE A 832 -14.40 -4.81 21.47
N ARG A 833 -15.45 -4.19 22.04
CA ARG A 833 -16.82 -4.21 21.50
C ARG A 833 -17.24 -2.88 20.87
N ALA A 834 -16.66 -1.78 21.34
CA ALA A 834 -16.91 -0.46 20.78
C ALA A 834 -15.63 0.35 20.73
N VAL A 835 -15.54 1.21 19.72
CA VAL A 835 -14.52 2.25 19.60
C VAL A 835 -15.25 3.58 19.58
N ILE A 836 -14.93 4.51 20.49
CA ILE A 836 -15.57 5.82 20.63
C ILE A 836 -14.55 6.90 20.30
N THR A 837 -14.78 7.69 19.26
CA THR A 837 -13.80 8.67 18.73
C THR A 837 -14.46 10.00 18.39
N GLU A 838 -13.67 11.03 18.12
CA GLU A 838 -14.19 12.29 17.54
C GLU A 838 -14.51 12.15 16.05
N SER A 839 -13.69 11.38 15.30
CA SER A 839 -13.96 11.01 13.90
C SER A 839 -13.19 9.78 13.48
N PHE A 840 -13.70 9.07 12.46
CA PHE A 840 -13.09 7.88 11.87
C PHE A 840 -12.64 8.12 10.44
N GLU A 841 -11.57 7.45 10.04
CA GLU A 841 -11.30 7.19 8.64
C GLU A 841 -12.26 6.13 8.08
N ARG A 842 -12.73 6.35 6.85
CA ARG A 842 -13.80 5.57 6.22
C ARG A 842 -13.52 4.07 6.23
N ILE A 843 -12.36 3.66 5.73
CA ILE A 843 -12.01 2.24 5.56
C ILE A 843 -11.95 1.53 6.91
N HIS A 844 -11.31 2.14 7.90
CA HIS A 844 -11.19 1.53 9.23
C HIS A 844 -12.55 1.42 9.94
N ARG A 845 -13.42 2.43 9.79
CA ARG A 845 -14.79 2.40 10.29
C ARG A 845 -15.57 1.20 9.72
N SER A 846 -15.53 1.01 8.39
CA SER A 846 -16.17 -0.13 7.73
C SER A 846 -15.59 -1.47 8.19
N ASN A 847 -14.27 -1.56 8.34
CA ASN A 847 -13.60 -2.77 8.83
C ASN A 847 -14.02 -3.13 10.28
N LEU A 848 -14.21 -2.15 11.15
CA LEU A 848 -14.71 -2.38 12.51
C LEU A 848 -16.10 -3.03 12.47
N ILE A 849 -17.02 -2.50 11.67
CA ILE A 849 -18.36 -3.07 11.49
C ILE A 849 -18.26 -4.48 10.89
N GLY A 850 -17.43 -4.64 9.88
CA GLY A 850 -17.17 -5.93 9.24
C GLY A 850 -16.66 -7.00 10.18
N MET A 851 -16.07 -6.60 11.31
CA MET A 851 -15.63 -7.49 12.39
C MET A 851 -16.55 -7.48 13.62
N GLY A 852 -17.73 -6.87 13.56
CA GLY A 852 -18.69 -6.86 14.67
C GLY A 852 -18.30 -5.95 15.84
N VAL A 853 -17.47 -4.93 15.59
CA VAL A 853 -17.12 -3.87 16.54
C VAL A 853 -17.90 -2.62 16.18
N VAL A 854 -18.67 -2.05 17.13
CA VAL A 854 -19.47 -0.86 16.84
C VAL A 854 -18.62 0.41 16.90
N PRO A 855 -18.55 1.19 15.80
CA PRO A 855 -17.92 2.51 15.80
C PRO A 855 -18.93 3.56 16.32
N LEU A 856 -18.52 4.30 17.33
CA LEU A 856 -19.30 5.37 17.95
C LEU A 856 -18.53 6.68 17.89
N GLN A 857 -19.23 7.78 17.71
CA GLN A 857 -18.61 9.09 17.64
C GLN A 857 -19.13 9.99 18.76
N PHE A 858 -18.21 10.73 19.40
CA PHE A 858 -18.59 11.74 20.38
C PHE A 858 -19.54 12.77 19.78
N PRO A 859 -20.42 13.41 20.60
CA PRO A 859 -21.24 14.51 20.12
C PRO A 859 -20.38 15.61 19.48
N ALA A 860 -20.96 16.34 18.54
CA ALA A 860 -20.20 17.37 17.81
C ALA A 860 -19.57 18.41 18.75
N GLY A 861 -18.26 18.56 18.66
CA GLY A 861 -17.46 19.46 19.48
C GLY A 861 -17.09 18.92 20.86
N GLU A 862 -17.45 17.66 21.16
CA GLU A 862 -17.03 16.97 22.38
C GLU A 862 -15.97 15.90 22.09
N SER A 863 -15.13 15.63 23.08
CA SER A 863 -14.09 14.61 23.07
C SER A 863 -14.00 13.94 24.43
N HIS A 864 -13.22 12.88 24.54
CA HIS A 864 -12.95 12.28 25.84
C HIS A 864 -12.30 13.28 26.83
N GLU A 865 -11.55 14.27 26.31
CA GLU A 865 -10.93 15.31 27.14
C GLU A 865 -11.97 16.31 27.65
N SER A 866 -12.83 16.85 26.74
CA SER A 866 -13.86 17.84 27.10
C SER A 866 -14.90 17.25 28.07
N LEU A 867 -15.20 15.96 27.95
CA LEU A 867 -16.09 15.23 28.85
C LEU A 867 -15.40 14.82 30.18
N GLY A 868 -14.10 15.07 30.31
CA GLY A 868 -13.33 14.73 31.50
C GLY A 868 -13.24 13.22 31.77
N LEU A 869 -13.21 12.42 30.71
CA LEU A 869 -12.98 10.98 30.78
C LEU A 869 -11.48 10.72 30.92
N ASP A 870 -11.09 10.06 32.01
CA ASP A 870 -9.68 9.74 32.25
C ASP A 870 -9.29 8.31 31.84
N GLY A 871 -10.28 7.46 31.49
CA GLY A 871 -10.10 6.07 31.04
C GLY A 871 -10.18 5.06 32.17
N THR A 872 -10.45 5.49 33.39
CA THR A 872 -10.65 4.57 34.54
C THR A 872 -12.13 4.19 34.77
N GLU A 873 -13.01 4.81 34.00
CA GLU A 873 -14.45 4.62 34.09
C GLU A 873 -14.91 3.22 33.67
N THR A 874 -16.09 2.86 34.15
CA THR A 874 -16.87 1.73 33.64
C THR A 874 -17.94 2.25 32.71
N PHE A 875 -18.03 1.67 31.50
CA PHE A 875 -18.93 2.13 30.44
C PHE A 875 -20.13 1.21 30.27
N ASP A 876 -21.32 1.78 30.25
CA ASP A 876 -22.55 1.15 29.76
C ASP A 876 -23.03 1.87 28.51
N ILE A 877 -23.29 1.13 27.41
CA ILE A 877 -23.75 1.62 26.12
C ILE A 877 -25.10 0.97 25.86
N THR A 878 -26.18 1.80 25.83
CA THR A 878 -27.56 1.32 25.71
C THR A 878 -28.27 1.89 24.51
N GLY A 879 -29.09 1.07 23.85
CA GLY A 879 -29.82 1.43 22.64
C GLY A 879 -29.40 0.68 21.39
N LEU A 880 -28.38 -0.18 21.45
CA LEU A 880 -27.94 -1.01 20.33
C LEU A 880 -28.99 -2.09 19.97
N THR A 881 -29.81 -2.51 20.91
CA THR A 881 -30.85 -3.51 20.72
C THR A 881 -31.91 -3.13 19.67
N ALA A 882 -32.06 -1.86 19.30
CA ALA A 882 -32.89 -1.40 18.21
C ALA A 882 -32.56 -2.05 16.86
N LEU A 883 -31.29 -2.43 16.66
CA LEU A 883 -30.83 -3.15 15.46
C LEU A 883 -31.54 -4.48 15.26
N ASN A 884 -32.01 -5.15 16.32
CA ASN A 884 -32.76 -6.40 16.22
C ASN A 884 -34.17 -6.21 15.62
N GLU A 885 -34.71 -4.99 15.69
CA GLU A 885 -36.00 -4.59 15.14
C GLU A 885 -35.90 -4.01 13.73
N GLY A 886 -34.67 -3.98 13.17
CA GLY A 886 -34.38 -3.43 11.86
C GLY A 886 -34.21 -1.90 11.85
N GLU A 887 -34.15 -1.26 13.04
CA GLU A 887 -33.91 0.18 13.17
C GLU A 887 -32.42 0.43 13.42
N ILE A 888 -31.80 1.35 12.64
CA ILE A 888 -30.45 1.83 12.88
C ILE A 888 -30.56 3.05 13.82
N PRO A 889 -30.16 2.94 15.10
CA PRO A 889 -30.23 4.08 15.99
C PRO A 889 -29.25 5.16 15.55
N LYS A 890 -29.66 6.42 15.46
CA LYS A 890 -28.77 7.54 15.16
C LYS A 890 -27.78 7.80 16.28
N THR A 891 -28.23 7.60 17.51
CA THR A 891 -27.40 7.74 18.71
C THR A 891 -27.71 6.62 19.70
N VAL A 892 -26.75 6.34 20.55
CA VAL A 892 -26.86 5.44 21.70
C VAL A 892 -26.43 6.18 22.95
N LYS A 893 -27.05 5.85 24.09
CA LYS A 893 -26.67 6.46 25.35
C LYS A 893 -25.45 5.79 25.92
N VAL A 894 -24.42 6.57 26.21
CA VAL A 894 -23.21 6.15 26.90
C VAL A 894 -23.24 6.70 28.32
N THR A 895 -23.06 5.80 29.30
CA THR A 895 -22.94 6.13 30.73
C THR A 895 -21.56 5.70 31.22
N ALA A 896 -20.69 6.65 31.52
CA ALA A 896 -19.35 6.41 32.05
C ALA A 896 -19.34 6.68 33.56
N THR A 897 -19.15 5.65 34.36
CA THR A 897 -19.17 5.73 35.83
C THR A 897 -17.73 5.71 36.35
N LYS A 898 -17.32 6.78 37.04
CA LYS A 898 -16.00 6.93 37.65
C LYS A 898 -15.89 6.13 38.93
N GLU A 899 -14.69 5.83 39.39
CA GLU A 899 -14.42 5.09 40.63
C GLU A 899 -15.01 5.77 41.87
N ASN A 900 -15.12 7.11 41.88
CA ASN A 900 -15.73 7.86 42.96
C ASN A 900 -17.26 7.87 42.93
N GLY A 901 -17.88 7.24 41.91
CA GLY A 901 -19.32 7.17 41.69
C GLY A 901 -19.89 8.33 40.87
N ASP A 902 -19.08 9.29 40.42
CA ASP A 902 -19.53 10.30 39.48
C ASP A 902 -19.86 9.70 38.11
N VAL A 903 -20.89 10.22 37.47
CA VAL A 903 -21.41 9.70 36.21
C VAL A 903 -21.30 10.77 35.13
N VAL A 904 -20.73 10.43 34.00
CA VAL A 904 -20.73 11.23 32.78
C VAL A 904 -21.64 10.55 31.77
N GLU A 905 -22.66 11.26 31.28
CA GLU A 905 -23.60 10.75 30.29
C GLU A 905 -23.52 11.56 29.01
N PHE A 906 -23.53 10.90 27.87
CA PHE A 906 -23.60 11.55 26.56
C PHE A 906 -24.29 10.65 25.54
N ASP A 907 -24.80 11.26 24.44
CA ASP A 907 -25.39 10.53 23.32
C ASP A 907 -24.35 10.38 22.20
N ALA A 908 -23.76 9.18 22.09
CA ALA A 908 -22.79 8.88 21.04
C ALA A 908 -23.49 8.61 19.71
N VAL A 909 -22.98 9.20 18.62
CA VAL A 909 -23.48 8.97 17.28
C VAL A 909 -23.05 7.57 16.81
N VAL A 910 -24.00 6.77 16.35
CA VAL A 910 -23.73 5.45 15.79
C VAL A 910 -23.25 5.61 14.34
N ARG A 911 -22.11 5.03 14.02
CA ARG A 911 -21.51 5.14 12.70
C ARG A 911 -21.69 3.83 11.90
N ILE A 912 -22.86 3.24 12.02
CA ILE A 912 -23.42 2.26 11.07
C ILE A 912 -24.23 3.09 10.07
N ASP A 913 -23.66 3.37 8.93
CA ASP A 913 -24.16 4.41 8.02
C ASP A 913 -25.14 3.84 6.97
N THR A 914 -25.21 2.50 6.81
CA THR A 914 -26.05 1.83 5.80
C THR A 914 -26.82 0.63 6.35
N PRO A 915 -27.96 0.24 5.73
CA PRO A 915 -28.68 -0.99 6.08
C PRO A 915 -27.82 -2.26 5.94
N GLY A 916 -26.99 -2.35 4.91
CA GLY A 916 -26.08 -3.47 4.71
C GLY A 916 -25.07 -3.63 5.85
N GLU A 917 -24.49 -2.51 6.31
CA GLU A 917 -23.60 -2.52 7.47
C GLU A 917 -24.32 -2.95 8.76
N ALA A 918 -25.60 -2.58 8.92
CA ALA A 918 -26.42 -3.04 10.04
C ALA A 918 -26.63 -4.55 10.02
N ASP A 919 -26.82 -5.12 8.81
CA ASP A 919 -26.89 -6.58 8.63
C ASP A 919 -25.59 -7.26 9.00
N TYR A 920 -24.45 -6.74 8.57
CA TYR A 920 -23.13 -7.26 8.93
C TYR A 920 -22.94 -7.27 10.45
N TYR A 921 -23.23 -6.15 11.11
CA TYR A 921 -23.10 -6.05 12.56
C TYR A 921 -24.03 -7.03 13.30
N ARG A 922 -25.31 -7.16 12.87
CA ARG A 922 -26.27 -8.12 13.45
C ARG A 922 -25.81 -9.57 13.34
N HIS A 923 -25.07 -9.89 12.30
CA HIS A 923 -24.52 -11.23 12.08
C HIS A 923 -23.20 -11.48 12.82
N GLY A 924 -22.62 -10.46 13.49
CA GLY A 924 -21.33 -10.52 14.16
C GLY A 924 -20.14 -10.28 13.24
N GLY A 925 -20.39 -9.86 11.99
CA GLY A 925 -19.41 -9.52 10.98
C GLY A 925 -19.87 -9.89 9.57
N ILE A 926 -19.20 -9.32 8.57
CA ILE A 926 -19.53 -9.51 7.15
C ILE A 926 -19.30 -10.97 6.71
N LEU A 927 -18.21 -11.60 7.16
CA LEU A 927 -17.91 -12.98 6.80
C LEU A 927 -18.93 -13.97 7.39
N GLN A 928 -19.37 -13.76 8.61
CA GLN A 928 -20.43 -14.52 9.25
C GLN A 928 -21.78 -14.35 8.54
N TYR A 929 -22.08 -13.14 8.07
CA TYR A 929 -23.26 -12.85 7.26
C TYR A 929 -23.22 -13.64 5.95
N VAL A 930 -22.13 -13.53 5.18
CA VAL A 930 -21.96 -14.24 3.90
C VAL A 930 -22.04 -15.75 4.09
N LEU A 931 -21.38 -16.28 5.11
CA LEU A 931 -21.32 -17.71 5.41
C LEU A 931 -22.72 -18.29 5.71
N ARG A 932 -23.55 -17.54 6.45
CA ARG A 932 -24.97 -17.95 6.69
C ARG A 932 -25.81 -17.91 5.43
N GLN A 933 -25.58 -16.93 4.54
CA GLN A 933 -26.26 -16.89 3.25
C GLN A 933 -25.89 -18.09 2.38
N MET A 934 -24.61 -18.44 2.29
CA MET A 934 -24.14 -19.63 1.57
C MET A 934 -24.77 -20.91 2.13
N ALA A 935 -24.72 -21.11 3.43
CA ALA A 935 -25.31 -22.28 4.09
C ALA A 935 -26.84 -22.36 3.94
N ALA A 936 -27.53 -21.25 3.75
CA ALA A 936 -28.96 -21.21 3.46
C ALA A 936 -29.28 -21.55 1.99
N SER A 937 -28.39 -21.13 1.06
CA SER A 937 -28.57 -21.38 -0.38
C SER A 937 -28.27 -22.84 -0.77
N SER A 938 -27.48 -23.55 0.00
CA SER A 938 -27.13 -24.98 -0.20
C SER A 938 -28.23 -25.96 0.29
N LYS A 939 -29.27 -25.47 0.96
CA LYS A 939 -30.43 -26.24 1.43
C LYS A 939 -31.61 -26.14 0.47
#